data_abb0e9d0dddb167f27018b717fa171ff
#
_entry.id   abb0e9d0dddb167f27018b717fa171ff
#
_cell.length_a   1.000
_cell.length_b   1.000
_cell.length_c   1.000
_cell.angle_alpha   90.00
_cell.angle_beta   90.00
_cell.angle_gamma   90.00
#
_symmetry.space_group_name_H-M   'P 1'
#
loop_
_entity.id
_entity.type
_entity.pdbx_description
1 polymer ?
#
loop_
_entity_poly.entity_id
_entity_poly.type
_entity_poly.pdbx_seq_one_letter_code
_entity_poly.pdbx_strand_id
1 'polypeptide(L)'
;FADQTEGRPIMSVSSALSGLAAGMNVTQASGQPGSDGATIRVRGNGTFNTNSPLVLVDGIEWSMDNVNPNDIESISVLKDAASTAIYGTRAANGVILITTKSGKGKPQISYSYSGVVQMPYNNLSFVSDYARYMGLVNEACENVNTKGIFSQESIDRWRAASADPNGLNEYGVPNYVAYPNTNWFDEVFDTGYSQEHNLSVSGSSEKVKYMLSLGYLDNQGVMNRWNLDSSTQKINFRTNLEAKIVKWMTVGTRLYGQKQDYGMANISNGFKYLYQTTPGVYPGEPNYWGRPALASEESSNANNIFGQMAGATGFNTVWRLNASVYGIITPYKGLNIEGTFNYSPTFTDRSSYSRQNGYWDYVTDQRVSESALENASITNTSARTWRQSAEILVRYHTTIKKDHDLGALLGYSAQEYYSKSFAVSRKGATDWTLNELSTYETLVSSSSSAPAKWGLLSYFGRVNYGYKGRYLFEANLRADASSRFGVNQRWGYFPSFSGGWRISEESFMQGASDYLSNLKLRVSWGKTGNNSTGNYDWQANYATGNVVIDGEGTKGLVRKKLSNDKLHWESTATTDIGLDFGFFNNRLTGEIDYYNKYTSDILYHPELYLSMGVVGSAPENLGEVRNRGVELTLNWNDRIGKDFEYRVGMNFSFNANKVMKFKGDLQKYWTYDAQGNKVSYVNNFSDVSESGFGGYICEGRQLGETYMYKVYRGSGEGYTGG
;
A
#
# COMPACT_ATOMS: atom_id res chain seq x y z
N PHE A 1 20.15 4.75 4.14
CA PHE A 1 19.39 4.23 2.98
C PHE A 1 20.25 4.30 1.73
N ALA A 2 20.78 5.46 1.35
CA ALA A 2 21.58 5.60 0.13
C ALA A 2 22.73 4.58 0.08
N ASP A 3 23.52 4.46 1.15
CA ASP A 3 24.64 3.51 1.23
C ASP A 3 24.21 2.04 1.19
N GLN A 4 22.98 1.71 1.61
CA GLN A 4 22.45 0.34 1.62
C GLN A 4 21.80 -0.06 0.29
N THR A 5 21.49 0.92 -0.53
CA THR A 5 20.78 0.73 -1.80
C THR A 5 21.64 1.06 -3.01
N GLU A 6 22.83 1.58 -2.80
CA GLU A 6 23.79 1.86 -3.88
C GLU A 6 24.09 0.60 -4.71
N GLY A 7 23.98 0.73 -6.02
CA GLY A 7 24.18 -0.39 -6.96
C GLY A 7 23.03 -1.40 -7.03
N ARG A 8 21.92 -1.19 -6.33
CA ARG A 8 20.71 -2.03 -6.43
C ARG A 8 19.69 -1.38 -7.36
N PRO A 9 19.10 -2.12 -8.31
CA PRO A 9 18.01 -1.60 -9.12
C PRO A 9 16.75 -1.46 -8.24
N ILE A 10 16.30 -0.23 -8.01
CA ILE A 10 15.14 0.06 -7.15
C ILE A 10 14.02 0.62 -8.03
N MET A 11 12.99 -0.17 -8.27
CA MET A 11 11.81 0.25 -9.03
C MET A 11 10.79 0.99 -8.14
N SER A 12 10.73 0.64 -6.84
CA SER A 12 9.84 1.23 -5.83
C SER A 12 10.61 1.46 -4.54
N VAL A 13 10.53 2.67 -3.99
CA VAL A 13 11.20 3.02 -2.71
C VAL A 13 10.62 2.21 -1.55
N SER A 14 9.30 1.97 -1.57
CA SER A 14 8.64 1.20 -0.50
C SER A 14 9.09 -0.25 -0.45
N SER A 15 9.28 -0.91 -1.61
CA SER A 15 9.76 -2.29 -1.67
C SER A 15 11.23 -2.42 -1.25
N ALA A 16 12.04 -1.41 -1.56
CA ALA A 16 13.46 -1.36 -1.18
C ALA A 16 13.69 -1.30 0.33
N LEU A 17 12.68 -0.91 1.12
CA LEU A 17 12.76 -0.85 2.59
C LEU A 17 12.65 -2.23 3.26
N SER A 18 12.36 -3.28 2.51
CA SER A 18 12.23 -4.63 3.06
C SER A 18 13.53 -5.09 3.74
N GLY A 19 13.41 -5.50 5.02
CA GLY A 19 14.54 -5.97 5.83
C GLY A 19 15.50 -4.90 6.35
N LEU A 20 15.27 -3.59 6.06
CA LEU A 20 16.20 -2.54 6.46
C LEU A 20 15.99 -2.02 7.89
N ALA A 21 14.83 -2.22 8.49
CA ALA A 21 14.55 -1.75 9.85
C ALA A 21 13.77 -2.79 10.67
N ALA A 22 14.19 -3.02 11.92
CA ALA A 22 13.44 -3.85 12.86
C ALA A 22 12.05 -3.27 13.11
N GLY A 23 11.04 -4.13 13.34
CA GLY A 23 9.64 -3.72 13.60
C GLY A 23 8.88 -3.17 12.39
N MET A 24 9.47 -3.20 11.20
CA MET A 24 8.84 -2.81 9.95
C MET A 24 8.55 -4.06 9.10
N ASN A 25 7.28 -4.28 8.77
CA ASN A 25 6.86 -5.31 7.83
C ASN A 25 6.55 -4.67 6.48
N VAL A 26 7.19 -5.17 5.44
CA VAL A 26 7.03 -4.69 4.06
C VAL A 26 6.52 -5.85 3.22
N THR A 27 5.33 -5.69 2.66
CA THR A 27 4.68 -6.72 1.83
C THR A 27 4.38 -6.13 0.46
N GLN A 28 4.95 -6.72 -0.56
CA GLN A 28 4.65 -6.38 -1.95
C GLN A 28 3.60 -7.35 -2.49
N ALA A 29 2.42 -6.85 -2.77
CA ALA A 29 1.31 -7.66 -3.28
C ALA A 29 1.33 -7.83 -4.80
N SER A 30 1.99 -6.93 -5.52
CA SER A 30 2.07 -6.93 -6.98
C SER A 30 3.45 -6.50 -7.44
N GLY A 31 3.95 -7.14 -8.49
CA GLY A 31 5.14 -6.70 -9.25
C GLY A 31 4.78 -5.93 -10.53
N GLN A 32 3.51 -5.60 -10.74
CA GLN A 32 3.05 -4.89 -11.93
C GLN A 32 3.69 -3.50 -12.01
N PRO A 33 4.36 -3.14 -13.11
CA PRO A 33 4.90 -1.81 -13.29
C PRO A 33 3.88 -0.71 -13.04
N GLY A 34 4.26 0.27 -12.23
CA GLY A 34 3.37 1.37 -11.82
C GLY A 34 2.39 1.06 -10.68
N SER A 35 2.25 -0.23 -10.30
CA SER A 35 1.47 -0.69 -9.14
C SER A 35 2.29 -1.64 -8.24
N ASP A 36 3.61 -1.52 -8.28
CA ASP A 36 4.62 -2.32 -7.61
C ASP A 36 5.01 -1.80 -6.22
N GLY A 37 4.31 -0.80 -5.73
CA GLY A 37 4.49 -0.26 -4.38
C GLY A 37 4.17 -1.27 -3.29
N ALA A 38 5.01 -1.32 -2.25
CA ALA A 38 4.81 -2.21 -1.12
C ALA A 38 3.92 -1.58 -0.03
N THR A 39 3.17 -2.42 0.65
CA THR A 39 2.45 -2.05 1.86
C THR A 39 3.39 -2.14 3.05
N ILE A 40 3.55 -1.04 3.77
CA ILE A 40 4.41 -0.96 4.95
C ILE A 40 3.54 -0.90 6.21
N ARG A 41 3.92 -1.69 7.22
CA ARG A 41 3.33 -1.67 8.56
C ARG A 41 4.44 -1.56 9.59
N VAL A 42 4.24 -0.67 10.57
CA VAL A 42 5.18 -0.46 11.67
C VAL A 42 4.57 -0.98 12.97
N ARG A 43 5.22 -1.94 13.60
CA ARG A 43 4.77 -2.57 14.86
C ARG A 43 3.36 -3.17 14.78
N GLY A 44 3.04 -3.80 13.62
CA GLY A 44 1.81 -4.54 13.39
C GLY A 44 0.58 -3.67 13.06
N ASN A 45 -0.60 -4.30 13.02
CA ASN A 45 -1.88 -3.65 12.77
C ASN A 45 -2.43 -3.06 14.06
N GLY A 46 -2.61 -1.75 14.13
CA GLY A 46 -3.09 -1.04 15.32
C GLY A 46 -4.57 -0.67 15.27
N THR A 47 -5.21 -0.73 14.11
CA THR A 47 -6.61 -0.32 13.92
C THR A 47 -7.31 -1.24 12.93
N PHE A 48 -8.63 -1.23 12.91
CA PHE A 48 -9.45 -1.91 11.89
C PHE A 48 -9.45 -1.18 10.54
N ASN A 49 -8.91 0.03 10.50
CA ASN A 49 -8.83 0.90 9.34
C ASN A 49 -7.45 0.81 8.67
N THR A 50 -7.01 1.88 7.99
CA THR A 50 -5.72 1.94 7.34
C THR A 50 -4.59 1.94 8.37
N ASN A 51 -3.66 0.99 8.25
CA ASN A 51 -2.49 0.84 9.12
C ASN A 51 -1.18 1.33 8.49
N SER A 52 -1.25 2.08 7.39
CA SER A 52 -0.07 2.63 6.73
C SER A 52 0.57 3.74 7.56
N PRO A 53 1.91 3.80 7.64
CA PRO A 53 2.61 4.89 8.30
C PRO A 53 2.42 6.21 7.55
N LEU A 54 2.58 7.31 8.25
CA LEU A 54 2.66 8.64 7.63
C LEU A 54 4.01 8.80 6.93
N VAL A 55 4.02 9.08 5.64
CA VAL A 55 5.24 9.36 4.88
C VAL A 55 5.40 10.86 4.67
N LEU A 56 6.54 11.38 5.08
CA LEU A 56 6.90 12.78 4.89
C LEU A 56 8.17 12.90 4.06
N VAL A 57 8.08 13.60 2.95
CA VAL A 57 9.23 13.92 2.08
C VAL A 57 9.57 15.39 2.30
N ASP A 58 10.75 15.66 2.85
CA ASP A 58 11.20 16.99 3.27
C ASP A 58 10.17 17.74 4.16
N GLY A 59 9.49 16.99 5.04
CA GLY A 59 8.48 17.50 5.97
C GLY A 59 7.05 17.57 5.41
N ILE A 60 6.83 17.20 4.14
CA ILE A 60 5.53 17.28 3.46
C ILE A 60 5.00 15.89 3.21
N GLU A 61 3.71 15.65 3.50
CA GLU A 61 3.06 14.38 3.23
C GLU A 61 3.01 14.07 1.73
N TRP A 62 3.71 13.00 1.34
CA TRP A 62 3.84 12.56 -0.04
C TRP A 62 4.07 11.05 -0.11
N SER A 63 3.71 10.40 -1.22
CA SER A 63 4.03 8.97 -1.40
C SER A 63 5.52 8.79 -1.67
N MET A 64 6.15 7.84 -0.98
CA MET A 64 7.57 7.53 -1.20
C MET A 64 7.85 6.98 -2.60
N ASP A 65 6.90 6.25 -3.20
CA ASP A 65 7.05 5.67 -4.54
C ASP A 65 6.91 6.70 -5.68
N ASN A 66 6.56 7.94 -5.31
CA ASN A 66 6.62 9.05 -6.25
C ASN A 66 7.98 9.78 -6.22
N VAL A 67 8.87 9.44 -5.27
CA VAL A 67 10.21 10.03 -5.17
C VAL A 67 11.19 9.19 -5.99
N ASN A 68 12.04 9.84 -6.77
CA ASN A 68 13.14 9.13 -7.43
C ASN A 68 14.14 8.63 -6.37
N PRO A 69 14.46 7.32 -6.31
CA PRO A 69 15.41 6.78 -5.34
C PRO A 69 16.76 7.49 -5.34
N ASN A 70 17.23 7.94 -6.51
CA ASN A 70 18.50 8.65 -6.66
C ASN A 70 18.52 10.05 -6.04
N ASP A 71 17.35 10.64 -5.76
CA ASP A 71 17.21 11.93 -5.10
C ASP A 71 17.19 11.81 -3.57
N ILE A 72 17.14 10.60 -3.01
CA ILE A 72 17.04 10.38 -1.56
C ILE A 72 18.43 10.46 -0.92
N GLU A 73 18.55 11.28 0.13
CA GLU A 73 19.73 11.34 1.00
C GLU A 73 19.61 10.36 2.17
N SER A 74 18.45 10.36 2.86
CA SER A 74 18.21 9.47 3.99
C SER A 74 16.74 9.12 4.17
N ILE A 75 16.49 7.95 4.77
CA ILE A 75 15.17 7.53 5.24
C ILE A 75 15.29 7.18 6.72
N SER A 76 14.40 7.75 7.54
CA SER A 76 14.31 7.48 8.97
C SER A 76 12.91 7.00 9.31
N VAL A 77 12.81 5.95 10.13
CA VAL A 77 11.53 5.37 10.57
C VAL A 77 11.35 5.67 12.06
N LEU A 78 10.35 6.48 12.38
CA LEU A 78 9.98 6.82 13.74
C LEU A 78 8.85 5.90 14.20
N LYS A 79 9.09 5.17 15.30
CA LYS A 79 8.21 4.09 15.75
C LYS A 79 7.53 4.37 17.10
N ASP A 80 8.13 5.20 17.93
CA ASP A 80 7.65 5.54 19.27
C ASP A 80 6.82 6.84 19.28
N ALA A 81 5.91 6.95 20.24
CA ALA A 81 4.99 8.08 20.29
C ALA A 81 5.68 9.42 20.58
N ALA A 82 6.79 9.43 21.31
CA ALA A 82 7.51 10.68 21.61
C ALA A 82 8.14 11.25 20.33
N SER A 83 8.81 10.43 19.53
CA SER A 83 9.41 10.86 18.26
C SER A 83 8.38 11.25 17.20
N THR A 84 7.19 10.61 17.21
CA THR A 84 6.12 10.85 16.22
C THR A 84 5.16 11.98 16.60
N ALA A 85 5.14 12.41 17.87
CA ALA A 85 4.15 13.37 18.40
C ALA A 85 4.06 14.70 17.63
N ILE A 86 5.18 15.23 17.15
CA ILE A 86 5.19 16.52 16.40
C ILE A 86 4.63 16.41 14.98
N TYR A 87 4.58 15.18 14.42
CA TYR A 87 4.13 14.97 13.03
C TYR A 87 2.62 14.78 12.91
N GLY A 88 1.91 14.80 14.03
CA GLY A 88 0.45 14.89 14.06
C GLY A 88 -0.28 13.58 14.26
N THR A 89 -1.58 13.71 14.22
CA THR A 89 -2.55 12.66 14.54
C THR A 89 -2.49 11.44 13.63
N ARG A 90 -1.94 11.55 12.44
CA ARG A 90 -1.81 10.43 11.49
C ARG A 90 -0.54 9.60 11.72
N ALA A 91 0.27 9.99 12.71
CA ALA A 91 1.50 9.32 13.09
C ALA A 91 1.30 8.10 14.02
N ALA A 92 0.05 7.75 14.36
CA ALA A 92 -0.28 6.59 15.22
C ALA A 92 0.27 5.25 14.70
N ASN A 93 0.43 5.13 13.37
CA ASN A 93 1.00 3.94 12.72
C ASN A 93 2.49 4.08 12.36
N GLY A 94 3.20 5.02 13.01
CA GLY A 94 4.59 5.36 12.72
C GLY A 94 4.73 6.44 11.64
N VAL A 95 5.95 6.97 11.52
CA VAL A 95 6.29 8.00 10.53
C VAL A 95 7.55 7.59 9.78
N ILE A 96 7.53 7.71 8.47
CA ILE A 96 8.69 7.54 7.61
C ILE A 96 9.10 8.92 7.10
N LEU A 97 10.29 9.36 7.49
CA LEU A 97 10.87 10.63 7.07
C LEU A 97 11.84 10.36 5.93
N ILE A 98 11.59 10.99 4.80
CA ILE A 98 12.48 10.97 3.64
C ILE A 98 13.08 12.36 3.50
N THR A 99 14.40 12.43 3.59
CA THR A 99 15.16 13.64 3.32
C THR A 99 15.79 13.50 1.94
N THR A 100 15.63 14.51 1.10
CA THR A 100 16.20 14.49 -0.22
C THR A 100 17.51 15.23 -0.29
N LYS A 101 18.33 14.87 -1.28
CA LYS A 101 19.63 15.48 -1.53
C LYS A 101 19.50 17.00 -1.73
N SER A 102 20.47 17.74 -1.20
CA SER A 102 20.59 19.17 -1.35
C SER A 102 21.98 19.51 -1.90
N GLY A 103 22.15 20.72 -2.44
CA GLY A 103 23.43 21.18 -2.95
C GLY A 103 24.50 21.26 -1.83
N LYS A 104 25.65 20.60 -2.03
CA LYS A 104 26.78 20.59 -1.13
C LYS A 104 28.08 20.80 -1.93
N GLY A 105 28.99 21.60 -1.39
CA GLY A 105 30.33 21.79 -1.95
C GLY A 105 30.39 22.42 -3.33
N LYS A 106 31.42 22.11 -4.10
CA LYS A 106 31.61 22.62 -5.47
C LYS A 106 30.54 22.07 -6.42
N PRO A 107 30.23 22.80 -7.51
CA PRO A 107 29.31 22.31 -8.54
C PRO A 107 29.70 20.91 -9.03
N GLN A 108 28.75 20.01 -9.03
CA GLN A 108 28.90 18.62 -9.51
C GLN A 108 27.76 18.29 -10.46
N ILE A 109 28.12 17.59 -11.54
CA ILE A 109 27.17 16.99 -12.47
C ILE A 109 27.32 15.46 -12.31
N SER A 110 26.20 14.78 -12.09
CA SER A 110 26.14 13.34 -11.96
C SER A 110 25.12 12.78 -12.95
N TYR A 111 25.53 11.75 -13.66
CA TYR A 111 24.65 10.97 -14.53
C TYR A 111 24.75 9.51 -14.12
N SER A 112 23.61 8.84 -13.94
CA SER A 112 23.54 7.40 -13.71
C SER A 112 22.58 6.76 -14.70
N TYR A 113 22.95 5.57 -15.14
CA TYR A 113 22.15 4.68 -15.96
C TYR A 113 22.03 3.33 -15.26
N SER A 114 20.82 2.80 -15.23
CA SER A 114 20.54 1.44 -14.75
C SER A 114 19.70 0.71 -15.78
N GLY A 115 20.22 -0.43 -16.26
CA GLY A 115 19.49 -1.38 -17.12
C GLY A 115 19.18 -2.64 -16.33
N VAL A 116 17.94 -3.12 -16.37
CA VAL A 116 17.48 -4.29 -15.63
C VAL A 116 16.81 -5.27 -16.58
N VAL A 117 17.21 -6.53 -16.49
CA VAL A 117 16.53 -7.65 -17.14
C VAL A 117 15.76 -8.39 -16.07
N GLN A 118 14.45 -8.49 -16.24
CA GLN A 118 13.54 -9.14 -15.31
C GLN A 118 13.13 -10.49 -15.89
N MET A 119 13.45 -11.56 -15.20
CA MET A 119 13.06 -12.91 -15.62
C MET A 119 11.97 -13.42 -14.66
N PRO A 120 10.86 -13.97 -15.19
CA PRO A 120 9.86 -14.58 -14.36
C PRO A 120 10.44 -15.82 -13.67
N TYR A 121 10.19 -15.94 -12.36
CA TYR A 121 10.58 -17.11 -11.59
C TYR A 121 9.35 -17.95 -11.25
N ASN A 122 9.33 -19.18 -11.76
CA ASN A 122 8.27 -20.13 -11.49
C ASN A 122 8.75 -21.22 -10.54
N ASN A 123 8.15 -21.28 -9.35
CA ASN A 123 8.33 -22.37 -8.38
C ASN A 123 7.11 -23.29 -8.29
N LEU A 124 6.12 -23.12 -9.17
CA LEU A 124 4.89 -23.90 -9.23
C LEU A 124 4.97 -24.88 -10.42
N SER A 125 4.55 -26.12 -10.20
CA SER A 125 4.46 -27.11 -11.26
C SER A 125 3.04 -27.10 -11.85
N PHE A 126 2.91 -26.55 -13.06
CA PHE A 126 1.66 -26.61 -13.81
C PHE A 126 1.58 -27.89 -14.64
N VAL A 127 0.40 -28.51 -14.68
CA VAL A 127 0.14 -29.64 -15.58
C VAL A 127 -0.16 -29.08 -16.96
N SER A 128 0.80 -29.19 -17.89
CA SER A 128 0.64 -28.76 -19.27
C SER A 128 0.23 -29.88 -20.22
N ASP A 129 0.42 -31.15 -19.85
CA ASP A 129 -0.07 -32.31 -20.58
C ASP A 129 -1.57 -32.44 -20.36
N TYR A 130 -2.36 -32.17 -21.40
CA TYR A 130 -3.83 -32.17 -21.29
C TYR A 130 -4.39 -33.58 -21.10
N ALA A 131 -3.77 -34.63 -21.70
CA ALA A 131 -4.20 -36.00 -21.46
C ALA A 131 -4.05 -36.40 -19.98
N ARG A 132 -2.97 -35.97 -19.34
CA ARG A 132 -2.79 -36.15 -17.90
C ARG A 132 -3.78 -35.33 -17.09
N TYR A 133 -4.03 -34.07 -17.47
CA TYR A 133 -5.03 -33.20 -16.84
C TYR A 133 -6.42 -33.85 -16.87
N MET A 134 -6.86 -34.31 -18.04
CA MET A 134 -8.14 -35.00 -18.20
C MET A 134 -8.28 -36.22 -17.28
N GLY A 135 -7.20 -37.02 -17.17
CA GLY A 135 -7.15 -38.17 -16.27
C GLY A 135 -7.30 -37.76 -14.80
N LEU A 136 -6.60 -36.73 -14.37
CA LEU A 136 -6.68 -36.22 -12.99
C LEU A 136 -8.06 -35.65 -12.66
N VAL A 137 -8.72 -34.98 -13.60
CA VAL A 137 -10.10 -34.48 -13.43
C VAL A 137 -11.07 -35.62 -13.30
N ASN A 138 -10.97 -36.65 -14.15
CA ASN A 138 -11.82 -37.83 -14.03
C ASN A 138 -11.62 -38.55 -12.68
N GLU A 139 -10.38 -38.74 -12.25
CA GLU A 139 -10.07 -39.30 -10.93
C GLU A 139 -10.69 -38.49 -9.78
N ALA A 140 -10.61 -37.14 -9.88
CA ALA A 140 -11.25 -36.25 -8.90
C ALA A 140 -12.79 -36.39 -8.89
N CYS A 141 -13.41 -36.59 -10.04
CA CYS A 141 -14.84 -36.87 -10.14
C CYS A 141 -15.20 -38.21 -9.50
N GLU A 142 -14.41 -39.27 -9.74
CA GLU A 142 -14.60 -40.58 -9.15
C GLU A 142 -14.48 -40.53 -7.61
N ASN A 143 -13.53 -39.77 -7.09
CA ASN A 143 -13.34 -39.60 -5.65
C ASN A 143 -14.53 -38.95 -4.94
N VAL A 144 -15.38 -38.24 -5.64
CA VAL A 144 -16.65 -37.67 -5.12
C VAL A 144 -17.90 -38.41 -5.65
N ASN A 145 -17.72 -39.64 -6.15
CA ASN A 145 -18.79 -40.50 -6.69
C ASN A 145 -19.58 -39.83 -7.83
N THR A 146 -18.94 -39.04 -8.68
CA THR A 146 -19.52 -38.51 -9.90
C THR A 146 -18.86 -39.14 -11.12
N LYS A 147 -19.58 -39.14 -12.25
CA LYS A 147 -19.02 -39.62 -13.50
C LYS A 147 -17.94 -38.68 -14.02
N GLY A 148 -16.84 -39.25 -14.52
CA GLY A 148 -15.78 -38.50 -15.20
C GLY A 148 -16.33 -37.63 -16.33
N ILE A 149 -15.71 -36.49 -16.52
CA ILE A 149 -16.12 -35.49 -17.52
C ILE A 149 -15.62 -35.88 -18.92
N PHE A 150 -14.39 -36.40 -18.98
CA PHE A 150 -13.72 -36.68 -20.25
C PHE A 150 -13.85 -38.15 -20.64
N SER A 151 -14.09 -38.39 -21.94
CA SER A 151 -14.10 -39.72 -22.48
C SER A 151 -12.71 -40.32 -22.60
N GLN A 152 -12.59 -41.65 -22.52
CA GLN A 152 -11.30 -42.31 -22.73
C GLN A 152 -10.78 -42.10 -24.15
N GLU A 153 -11.67 -42.00 -25.12
CA GLU A 153 -11.31 -41.71 -26.50
C GLU A 153 -10.62 -40.36 -26.64
N SER A 154 -11.14 -39.31 -25.98
CA SER A 154 -10.54 -37.98 -25.99
C SER A 154 -9.14 -38.02 -25.36
N ILE A 155 -8.96 -38.71 -24.20
CA ILE A 155 -7.69 -38.84 -23.53
C ILE A 155 -6.66 -39.53 -24.45
N ASP A 156 -7.06 -40.64 -25.11
CA ASP A 156 -6.15 -41.42 -25.97
C ASP A 156 -5.80 -40.62 -27.25
N ARG A 157 -6.75 -39.88 -27.82
CA ARG A 157 -6.53 -39.00 -28.96
C ARG A 157 -5.49 -37.90 -28.64
N TRP A 158 -5.61 -37.24 -27.49
CA TRP A 158 -4.63 -36.24 -27.04
C TRP A 158 -3.25 -36.84 -26.80
N ARG A 159 -3.19 -38.02 -26.20
CA ARG A 159 -1.94 -38.73 -25.97
C ARG A 159 -1.25 -39.11 -27.30
N ALA A 160 -2.02 -39.58 -28.29
CA ALA A 160 -1.49 -39.89 -29.61
C ALA A 160 -0.99 -38.62 -30.33
N ALA A 161 -1.73 -37.53 -30.29
CA ALA A 161 -1.36 -36.26 -30.89
C ALA A 161 -0.12 -35.63 -30.22
N SER A 162 0.02 -35.77 -28.93
CA SER A 162 1.20 -35.28 -28.16
C SER A 162 2.48 -36.01 -28.54
N ALA A 163 2.42 -37.24 -29.05
CA ALA A 163 3.58 -38.01 -29.52
C ALA A 163 4.13 -37.48 -30.89
N ASP A 164 3.31 -36.80 -31.66
CA ASP A 164 3.69 -36.17 -32.94
C ASP A 164 3.04 -34.76 -33.04
N PRO A 165 3.59 -33.77 -32.37
CA PRO A 165 2.98 -32.42 -32.33
C PRO A 165 2.89 -31.72 -33.71
N ASN A 166 3.82 -32.03 -34.62
CA ASN A 166 3.87 -31.42 -35.94
C ASN A 166 3.10 -32.24 -36.99
N GLY A 167 2.62 -33.43 -36.63
CA GLY A 167 1.73 -34.21 -37.47
C GLY A 167 0.45 -33.44 -37.76
N LEU A 168 -0.19 -33.73 -38.91
CA LEU A 168 -1.43 -33.11 -39.28
C LEU A 168 -2.63 -33.99 -38.86
N ASN A 169 -3.68 -33.36 -38.37
CA ASN A 169 -4.95 -34.04 -38.12
C ASN A 169 -5.72 -34.24 -39.41
N GLU A 170 -6.92 -34.80 -39.32
CA GLU A 170 -7.81 -35.07 -40.46
C GLU A 170 -8.26 -33.82 -41.24
N TYR A 171 -8.12 -32.63 -40.65
CA TYR A 171 -8.41 -31.34 -41.27
C TYR A 171 -7.15 -30.63 -41.82
N GLY A 172 -6.00 -31.28 -41.76
CA GLY A 172 -4.73 -30.70 -42.21
C GLY A 172 -4.14 -29.65 -41.26
N VAL A 173 -4.62 -29.61 -40.01
CA VAL A 173 -4.13 -28.69 -38.97
C VAL A 173 -3.09 -29.40 -38.13
N PRO A 174 -1.96 -28.73 -37.78
CA PRO A 174 -0.94 -29.32 -36.90
C PRO A 174 -1.51 -29.75 -35.54
N ASN A 175 -1.04 -30.88 -35.02
CA ASN A 175 -1.53 -31.44 -33.77
C ASN A 175 -1.34 -30.51 -32.59
N TYR A 176 -0.26 -29.72 -32.53
CA TYR A 176 -0.04 -28.77 -31.44
C TYR A 176 -1.10 -27.64 -31.41
N VAL A 177 -1.80 -27.39 -32.52
CA VAL A 177 -2.90 -26.43 -32.63
C VAL A 177 -4.25 -27.11 -32.34
N ALA A 178 -4.47 -28.28 -32.93
CA ALA A 178 -5.78 -29.01 -32.81
C ALA A 178 -5.92 -29.72 -31.45
N TYR A 179 -4.81 -30.17 -30.88
CA TYR A 179 -4.72 -30.90 -29.60
C TYR A 179 -3.68 -30.22 -28.70
N PRO A 180 -3.91 -28.97 -28.27
CA PRO A 180 -2.91 -28.19 -27.56
C PRO A 180 -2.59 -28.75 -26.18
N ASN A 181 -1.31 -28.58 -25.79
CA ASN A 181 -0.75 -28.85 -24.48
C ASN A 181 -0.08 -27.57 -23.97
N THR A 182 -0.86 -26.55 -23.73
CA THR A 182 -0.36 -25.20 -23.45
C THR A 182 0.17 -25.09 -22.03
N ASN A 183 1.43 -24.72 -21.89
CA ASN A 183 1.97 -24.23 -20.62
C ASN A 183 1.66 -22.74 -20.48
N TRP A 184 0.59 -22.44 -19.81
CA TRP A 184 0.12 -21.06 -19.66
C TRP A 184 1.09 -20.16 -18.92
N PHE A 185 1.96 -20.69 -18.07
CA PHE A 185 3.00 -19.88 -17.45
C PHE A 185 3.99 -19.36 -18.49
N ASP A 186 4.49 -20.25 -19.33
CA ASP A 186 5.48 -19.90 -20.37
C ASP A 186 4.86 -19.02 -21.48
N GLU A 187 3.53 -19.10 -21.68
CA GLU A 187 2.82 -18.26 -22.63
C GLU A 187 2.59 -16.84 -22.11
N VAL A 188 2.24 -16.69 -20.82
CA VAL A 188 1.84 -15.40 -20.23
C VAL A 188 3.04 -14.57 -19.79
N PHE A 189 4.10 -15.22 -19.34
CA PHE A 189 5.27 -14.54 -18.82
C PHE A 189 6.43 -14.56 -19.83
N ASP A 190 7.08 -13.43 -19.97
CA ASP A 190 8.27 -13.26 -20.80
C ASP A 190 9.33 -12.42 -20.08
N THR A 191 10.52 -12.33 -20.64
CA THR A 191 11.56 -11.47 -20.12
C THR A 191 11.17 -10.01 -20.26
N GLY A 192 11.17 -9.29 -19.13
CA GLY A 192 10.94 -7.86 -19.06
C GLY A 192 12.22 -7.06 -19.09
N TYR A 193 12.15 -5.86 -19.62
CA TYR A 193 13.26 -4.92 -19.66
C TYR A 193 12.89 -3.63 -18.97
N SER A 194 13.82 -3.08 -18.20
CA SER A 194 13.67 -1.78 -17.59
C SER A 194 14.94 -0.97 -17.74
N GLN A 195 14.80 0.33 -17.98
CA GLN A 195 15.89 1.28 -18.04
C GLN A 195 15.56 2.53 -17.24
N GLU A 196 16.58 3.04 -16.55
CA GLU A 196 16.48 4.26 -15.77
C GLU A 196 17.65 5.17 -16.08
N HIS A 197 17.37 6.44 -16.33
CA HIS A 197 18.34 7.49 -16.57
C HIS A 197 18.13 8.61 -15.54
N ASN A 198 19.19 9.02 -14.85
CA ASN A 198 19.14 10.11 -13.89
C ASN A 198 20.27 11.08 -14.15
N LEU A 199 19.95 12.36 -14.30
CA LEU A 199 20.89 13.46 -14.44
C LEU A 199 20.67 14.42 -13.28
N SER A 200 21.71 14.77 -12.57
CA SER A 200 21.63 15.78 -11.51
C SER A 200 22.77 16.80 -11.58
N VAL A 201 22.44 18.03 -11.19
CA VAL A 201 23.38 19.13 -11.03
C VAL A 201 23.18 19.73 -9.65
N SER A 202 24.22 19.73 -8.83
CA SER A 202 24.15 20.25 -7.45
C SER A 202 25.40 21.05 -7.09
N GLY A 203 25.24 21.98 -6.17
CA GLY A 203 26.37 22.75 -5.66
C GLY A 203 25.93 23.74 -4.60
N SER A 204 26.91 24.31 -3.90
CA SER A 204 26.67 25.36 -2.92
C SER A 204 27.75 26.43 -2.93
N SER A 205 27.33 27.65 -2.66
CA SER A 205 28.18 28.79 -2.32
C SER A 205 27.82 29.29 -0.92
N GLU A 206 28.49 30.32 -0.44
CA GLU A 206 28.13 30.94 0.86
C GLU A 206 26.70 31.47 0.91
N LYS A 207 26.12 31.84 -0.25
CA LYS A 207 24.81 32.47 -0.35
C LYS A 207 23.74 31.57 -0.92
N VAL A 208 24.09 30.61 -1.77
CA VAL A 208 23.10 29.82 -2.52
C VAL A 208 23.49 28.35 -2.47
N LYS A 209 22.49 27.48 -2.17
CA LYS A 209 22.57 26.03 -2.38
C LYS A 209 21.53 25.64 -3.42
N TYR A 210 21.90 24.79 -4.35
CA TYR A 210 21.01 24.34 -5.40
C TYR A 210 21.22 22.86 -5.74
N MET A 211 20.14 22.22 -6.10
CA MET A 211 20.11 20.89 -6.70
C MET A 211 18.99 20.86 -7.73
N LEU A 212 19.32 20.37 -8.92
CA LEU A 212 18.38 20.04 -9.99
C LEU A 212 18.57 18.57 -10.34
N SER A 213 17.50 17.83 -10.56
CA SER A 213 17.55 16.47 -11.10
C SER A 213 16.47 16.26 -12.14
N LEU A 214 16.79 15.41 -13.12
CA LEU A 214 15.89 14.88 -14.14
C LEU A 214 16.02 13.37 -14.13
N GLY A 215 14.89 12.67 -14.08
CA GLY A 215 14.84 11.21 -14.14
C GLY A 215 13.87 10.74 -15.20
N TYR A 216 14.24 9.67 -15.87
CA TYR A 216 13.41 8.92 -16.79
C TYR A 216 13.47 7.45 -16.43
N LEU A 217 12.32 6.81 -16.27
CA LEU A 217 12.16 5.36 -16.07
C LEU A 217 11.21 4.82 -17.12
N ASP A 218 11.63 3.73 -17.78
CA ASP A 218 10.79 2.90 -18.62
C ASP A 218 10.87 1.45 -18.09
N ASN A 219 9.72 0.86 -17.73
CA ASN A 219 9.63 -0.49 -17.20
C ASN A 219 8.51 -1.24 -17.91
N GLN A 220 8.88 -2.26 -18.69
CA GLN A 220 7.94 -3.03 -19.50
C GLN A 220 7.27 -4.16 -18.71
N GLY A 221 7.86 -4.60 -17.58
CA GLY A 221 7.35 -5.75 -16.82
C GLY A 221 7.54 -7.08 -17.54
N VAL A 222 7.06 -8.16 -16.90
CA VAL A 222 7.23 -9.54 -17.38
C VAL A 222 5.97 -10.14 -18.03
N MET A 223 4.84 -9.42 -18.02
CA MET A 223 3.59 -9.78 -18.69
C MET A 223 3.36 -8.79 -19.85
N ASN A 224 4.23 -8.84 -20.85
CA ASN A 224 4.29 -7.88 -21.96
C ASN A 224 4.01 -8.48 -23.33
N ARG A 225 3.68 -9.77 -23.38
CA ARG A 225 3.39 -10.48 -24.63
C ARG A 225 2.11 -9.90 -25.27
N TRP A 226 2.12 -9.81 -26.58
CA TRP A 226 0.99 -9.32 -27.38
C TRP A 226 0.60 -7.87 -27.14
N ASN A 227 1.52 -7.00 -26.69
CA ASN A 227 1.23 -5.60 -26.35
C ASN A 227 0.04 -5.45 -25.37
N LEU A 228 -0.14 -6.43 -24.50
CA LEU A 228 -1.02 -6.29 -23.34
C LEU A 228 -0.35 -5.32 -22.38
N ASP A 229 -0.56 -4.05 -22.59
CA ASP A 229 0.18 -2.92 -22.05
C ASP A 229 0.24 -2.95 -20.51
N SER A 230 1.29 -3.57 -19.98
CA SER A 230 1.61 -3.63 -18.54
C SER A 230 2.77 -2.73 -18.17
N SER A 231 3.23 -1.90 -19.10
CA SER A 231 4.39 -1.03 -18.92
C SER A 231 4.10 0.20 -18.07
N THR A 232 5.13 0.82 -17.54
CA THR A 232 5.07 2.16 -16.95
C THR A 232 6.25 3.01 -17.39
N GLN A 233 5.96 4.26 -17.74
CA GLN A 233 6.95 5.28 -18.02
C GLN A 233 6.81 6.42 -17.01
N LYS A 234 7.92 6.85 -16.42
CA LYS A 234 7.95 7.99 -15.48
C LYS A 234 8.98 9.01 -15.95
N ILE A 235 8.59 10.25 -16.03
CA ILE A 235 9.48 11.41 -16.16
C ILE A 235 9.33 12.23 -14.91
N ASN A 236 10.41 12.53 -14.22
CA ASN A 236 10.39 13.37 -13.04
C ASN A 236 11.48 14.43 -13.10
N PHE A 237 11.18 15.58 -12.51
CA PHE A 237 12.15 16.62 -12.24
C PHE A 237 12.07 17.06 -10.80
N ARG A 238 13.21 17.51 -10.26
CA ARG A 238 13.30 18.06 -8.93
C ARG A 238 14.21 19.28 -8.92
N THR A 239 13.84 20.26 -8.10
CA THR A 239 14.66 21.42 -7.82
C THR A 239 14.59 21.74 -6.33
N ASN A 240 15.74 21.84 -5.68
CA ASN A 240 15.90 22.38 -4.32
C ASN A 240 16.80 23.61 -4.44
N LEU A 241 16.26 24.77 -4.08
CA LEU A 241 16.99 26.04 -4.09
C LEU A 241 16.86 26.70 -2.74
N GLU A 242 17.98 27.07 -2.13
CA GLU A 242 18.05 27.83 -0.88
C GLU A 242 18.97 29.02 -1.06
N ALA A 243 18.49 30.21 -0.73
CA ALA A 243 19.25 31.45 -0.84
C ALA A 243 19.26 32.21 0.48
N LYS A 244 20.47 32.55 0.97
CA LYS A 244 20.68 33.42 2.11
C LYS A 244 20.64 34.86 1.65
N ILE A 245 19.48 35.50 1.79
CA ILE A 245 19.22 36.87 1.28
C ILE A 245 20.01 37.89 2.08
N VAL A 246 19.95 37.76 3.42
CA VAL A 246 20.71 38.55 4.39
C VAL A 246 21.20 37.66 5.52
N LYS A 247 22.04 38.14 6.43
CA LYS A 247 22.63 37.33 7.50
C LYS A 247 21.60 36.65 8.41
N TRP A 248 20.41 37.25 8.51
CA TRP A 248 19.34 36.77 9.40
C TRP A 248 18.14 36.17 8.64
N MET A 249 18.17 36.12 7.28
CA MET A 249 17.05 35.61 6.49
C MET A 249 17.52 34.69 5.37
N THR A 250 16.96 33.49 5.37
CA THR A 250 17.10 32.48 4.30
C THR A 250 15.74 32.20 3.69
N VAL A 251 15.68 32.11 2.36
CA VAL A 251 14.47 31.74 1.61
C VAL A 251 14.81 30.54 0.74
N GLY A 252 13.88 29.62 0.62
CA GLY A 252 14.08 28.46 -0.23
C GLY A 252 12.81 27.97 -0.89
N THR A 253 13.00 27.17 -1.93
CA THR A 253 11.93 26.45 -2.62
C THR A 253 12.34 25.03 -2.90
N ARG A 254 11.36 24.12 -2.81
CA ARG A 254 11.48 22.73 -3.22
C ARG A 254 10.36 22.45 -4.20
N LEU A 255 10.72 22.08 -5.40
CA LEU A 255 9.78 21.78 -6.47
C LEU A 255 10.05 20.37 -6.97
N TYR A 256 9.02 19.56 -7.00
CA TYR A 256 9.04 18.22 -7.56
C TYR A 256 7.87 18.05 -8.52
N GLY A 257 8.14 17.55 -9.72
CA GLY A 257 7.12 17.25 -10.72
C GLY A 257 7.34 15.85 -11.31
N GLN A 258 6.24 15.16 -11.60
CA GLN A 258 6.26 13.85 -12.21
C GLN A 258 5.12 13.72 -13.22
N LYS A 259 5.44 13.18 -14.40
CA LYS A 259 4.46 12.56 -15.30
C LYS A 259 4.66 11.06 -15.26
N GLN A 260 3.59 10.32 -15.08
CA GLN A 260 3.60 8.87 -15.13
C GLN A 260 2.51 8.38 -16.07
N ASP A 261 2.92 7.64 -17.08
CA ASP A 261 2.03 6.90 -17.98
C ASP A 261 2.14 5.42 -17.64
N TYR A 262 1.02 4.72 -17.56
CA TYR A 262 1.02 3.27 -17.39
C TYR A 262 -0.19 2.62 -18.05
N GLY A 263 0.04 1.45 -18.63
CA GLY A 263 -0.98 0.60 -19.20
C GLY A 263 -1.87 -0.02 -18.13
N MET A 264 -3.07 -0.35 -18.51
CA MET A 264 -4.10 -0.89 -17.63
C MET A 264 -4.53 -2.30 -18.06
N ALA A 265 -3.60 -3.14 -18.53
CA ALA A 265 -3.91 -4.54 -18.78
C ALA A 265 -4.52 -5.19 -17.54
N ASN A 266 -5.51 -6.07 -17.74
CA ASN A 266 -6.15 -6.78 -16.63
C ASN A 266 -5.28 -7.94 -16.13
N ILE A 267 -4.18 -7.61 -15.48
CA ILE A 267 -3.21 -8.56 -14.92
C ILE A 267 -3.86 -9.44 -13.84
N SER A 268 -4.82 -8.89 -13.09
CA SER A 268 -5.57 -9.67 -12.10
C SER A 268 -6.29 -10.86 -12.74
N ASN A 269 -6.88 -10.68 -13.92
CA ASN A 269 -7.44 -11.78 -14.69
C ASN A 269 -6.35 -12.74 -15.19
N GLY A 270 -5.20 -12.23 -15.62
CA GLY A 270 -4.07 -13.07 -16.01
C GLY A 270 -3.70 -14.06 -14.89
N PHE A 271 -3.48 -13.58 -13.68
CA PHE A 271 -3.18 -14.44 -12.52
C PHE A 271 -4.34 -15.36 -12.15
N LYS A 272 -5.59 -14.86 -12.11
CA LYS A 272 -6.77 -15.67 -11.80
C LYS A 272 -6.91 -16.86 -12.76
N TYR A 273 -6.81 -16.60 -14.07
CA TYR A 273 -7.01 -17.62 -15.08
C TYR A 273 -5.80 -18.51 -15.28
N LEU A 274 -4.59 -18.12 -14.85
CA LEU A 274 -3.41 -18.98 -14.81
C LEU A 274 -3.65 -20.27 -14.01
N TYR A 275 -4.45 -20.19 -12.93
CA TYR A 275 -4.83 -21.34 -12.10
C TYR A 275 -6.13 -22.03 -12.52
N GLN A 276 -6.88 -21.47 -13.47
CA GLN A 276 -8.19 -21.95 -13.84
C GLN A 276 -8.27 -22.46 -15.29
N THR A 277 -7.40 -21.93 -16.15
CA THR A 277 -7.41 -22.30 -17.57
C THR A 277 -6.71 -23.64 -17.78
N THR A 278 -7.34 -24.48 -18.59
CA THR A 278 -6.83 -25.81 -18.90
C THR A 278 -5.73 -25.77 -19.96
N PRO A 279 -4.86 -26.77 -20.02
CA PRO A 279 -3.87 -26.88 -21.09
C PRO A 279 -4.46 -27.08 -22.49
N GLY A 280 -5.73 -27.52 -22.58
CA GLY A 280 -6.45 -27.82 -23.81
C GLY A 280 -6.94 -26.59 -24.60
N VAL A 281 -6.31 -25.43 -24.41
CA VAL A 281 -6.63 -24.19 -25.13
C VAL A 281 -5.42 -23.70 -25.90
N TYR A 282 -5.54 -23.57 -27.21
CA TYR A 282 -4.48 -22.95 -28.03
C TYR A 282 -4.43 -21.44 -27.78
N PRO A 283 -3.27 -20.82 -27.54
CA PRO A 283 -3.21 -19.40 -27.20
C PRO A 283 -3.74 -18.47 -28.28
N GLY A 284 -3.45 -18.78 -29.54
CA GLY A 284 -3.83 -17.92 -30.66
C GLY A 284 -2.99 -16.64 -30.75
N GLU A 285 -3.57 -15.60 -31.35
CA GLU A 285 -2.95 -14.29 -31.55
C GLU A 285 -3.97 -13.16 -31.30
N PRO A 286 -3.55 -11.90 -31.22
CA PRO A 286 -4.43 -10.78 -31.00
C PRO A 286 -5.64 -10.75 -31.93
N ASN A 287 -6.85 -10.65 -31.36
CA ASN A 287 -8.17 -10.72 -32.01
C ASN A 287 -8.59 -12.12 -32.53
N TYR A 288 -7.71 -13.13 -32.43
CA TYR A 288 -7.95 -14.52 -32.80
C TYR A 288 -7.57 -15.45 -31.65
N TRP A 289 -8.10 -15.17 -30.44
CA TRP A 289 -7.82 -15.98 -29.26
C TRP A 289 -8.43 -17.36 -29.37
N GLY A 290 -7.62 -18.40 -29.19
CA GLY A 290 -8.08 -19.78 -29.33
C GLY A 290 -9.20 -20.13 -28.33
N ARG A 291 -10.20 -20.90 -28.81
CA ARG A 291 -11.22 -21.48 -27.93
C ARG A 291 -10.71 -22.73 -27.23
N PRO A 292 -11.38 -23.22 -26.17
CA PRO A 292 -11.16 -24.57 -25.65
C PRO A 292 -11.38 -25.62 -26.71
N ALA A 293 -10.43 -26.52 -26.90
CA ALA A 293 -10.48 -27.53 -27.94
C ALA A 293 -11.60 -28.59 -27.72
N LEU A 294 -11.89 -28.93 -26.46
CA LEU A 294 -12.97 -29.84 -26.05
C LEU A 294 -14.14 -29.10 -25.39
N ALA A 295 -14.68 -28.06 -26.05
CA ALA A 295 -15.80 -27.29 -25.51
C ALA A 295 -17.08 -28.13 -25.23
N SER A 296 -17.23 -29.31 -25.84
CA SER A 296 -18.32 -30.24 -25.58
C SER A 296 -18.20 -31.05 -24.30
N GLU A 297 -16.98 -31.30 -23.84
CA GLU A 297 -16.69 -32.09 -22.63
C GLU A 297 -16.27 -31.21 -21.46
N GLU A 298 -15.66 -30.07 -21.72
CA GLU A 298 -15.19 -29.12 -20.72
C GLU A 298 -16.12 -27.89 -20.71
N SER A 299 -16.85 -27.73 -19.60
CA SER A 299 -17.77 -26.60 -19.46
C SER A 299 -17.02 -25.30 -19.25
N SER A 300 -17.34 -24.32 -20.05
CA SER A 300 -17.33 -22.86 -19.93
C SER A 300 -16.20 -22.09 -19.18
N ASN A 301 -15.41 -22.68 -18.32
CA ASN A 301 -14.40 -21.96 -17.54
C ASN A 301 -12.99 -22.01 -18.14
N ALA A 302 -12.79 -22.79 -19.18
CA ALA A 302 -11.55 -22.87 -19.93
C ALA A 302 -11.42 -21.67 -20.87
N ASN A 303 -11.26 -20.49 -20.32
CA ASN A 303 -11.14 -19.27 -21.10
C ASN A 303 -9.68 -19.01 -21.44
N ASN A 304 -9.43 -18.56 -22.67
CA ASN A 304 -8.12 -18.10 -23.08
C ASN A 304 -7.68 -16.91 -22.22
N ILE A 305 -6.50 -17.04 -21.55
CA ILE A 305 -6.01 -16.03 -20.62
C ILE A 305 -5.79 -14.69 -21.31
N PHE A 306 -5.22 -14.68 -22.50
CA PHE A 306 -5.00 -13.46 -23.28
C PHE A 306 -6.31 -12.77 -23.66
N GLY A 307 -7.33 -13.54 -24.07
CA GLY A 307 -8.66 -13.02 -24.32
C GLY A 307 -9.27 -12.36 -23.08
N GLN A 308 -9.05 -12.96 -21.90
CA GLN A 308 -9.52 -12.38 -20.62
C GLN A 308 -8.75 -11.13 -20.20
N MET A 309 -7.44 -11.08 -20.45
CA MET A 309 -6.65 -9.90 -20.18
C MET A 309 -6.97 -8.75 -21.13
N ALA A 310 -7.11 -9.04 -22.43
CA ALA A 310 -7.44 -8.06 -23.46
C ALA A 310 -8.87 -7.52 -23.36
N GLY A 311 -9.76 -8.25 -22.66
CA GLY A 311 -11.16 -7.84 -22.46
C GLY A 311 -11.34 -6.59 -21.62
N ALA A 312 -10.36 -6.24 -20.78
CA ALA A 312 -10.37 -5.01 -19.97
C ALA A 312 -8.96 -4.41 -19.98
N THR A 313 -8.80 -3.33 -20.69
CA THR A 313 -7.52 -2.64 -20.87
C THR A 313 -7.72 -1.13 -20.86
N GLY A 314 -6.67 -0.37 -21.06
CA GLY A 314 -6.72 1.08 -21.12
C GLY A 314 -5.37 1.71 -20.80
N PHE A 315 -5.39 3.00 -20.57
CA PHE A 315 -4.23 3.75 -20.15
C PHE A 315 -4.58 4.75 -19.05
N ASN A 316 -3.58 5.12 -18.28
CA ASN A 316 -3.70 6.10 -17.22
C ASN A 316 -2.49 7.02 -17.22
N THR A 317 -2.73 8.32 -17.36
CA THR A 317 -1.70 9.37 -17.23
C THR A 317 -1.93 10.14 -15.95
N VAL A 318 -0.89 10.22 -15.13
CA VAL A 318 -0.93 10.95 -13.86
C VAL A 318 0.16 12.01 -13.82
N TRP A 319 -0.27 13.25 -13.65
CA TRP A 319 0.60 14.39 -13.42
C TRP A 319 0.61 14.74 -11.93
N ARG A 320 1.77 14.85 -11.33
CA ARG A 320 1.94 15.22 -9.92
C ARG A 320 2.90 16.38 -9.81
N LEU A 321 2.54 17.34 -8.98
CA LEU A 321 3.41 18.44 -8.61
C LEU A 321 3.44 18.54 -7.09
N ASN A 322 4.60 18.84 -6.52
CA ASN A 322 4.77 19.23 -5.13
C ASN A 322 5.63 20.50 -5.12
N ALA A 323 5.03 21.62 -4.76
CA ALA A 323 5.68 22.90 -4.73
C ALA A 323 5.67 23.46 -3.30
N SER A 324 6.85 23.68 -2.73
CA SER A 324 7.04 24.23 -1.40
C SER A 324 7.91 25.47 -1.45
N VAL A 325 7.48 26.50 -0.73
CA VAL A 325 8.25 27.73 -0.50
C VAL A 325 8.39 27.90 1.01
N TYR A 326 9.58 28.21 1.47
CA TYR A 326 9.84 28.43 2.89
C TYR A 326 10.75 29.62 3.12
N GLY A 327 10.62 30.23 4.30
CA GLY A 327 11.50 31.28 4.79
C GLY A 327 11.92 31.01 6.24
N ILE A 328 13.19 31.24 6.52
CA ILE A 328 13.76 31.11 7.88
C ILE A 328 14.31 32.47 8.28
N ILE A 329 13.83 32.98 9.40
CA ILE A 329 14.28 34.22 10.01
C ILE A 329 14.99 33.87 11.31
N THR A 330 16.23 34.35 11.49
CA THR A 330 17.05 34.18 12.70
C THR A 330 17.31 35.56 13.31
N PRO A 331 16.36 36.11 14.13
CA PRO A 331 16.46 37.48 14.65
C PRO A 331 17.66 37.67 15.58
N TYR A 332 17.98 36.64 16.38
CA TYR A 332 19.15 36.57 17.21
C TYR A 332 19.59 35.12 17.41
N LYS A 333 20.80 34.94 17.97
CA LYS A 333 21.40 33.62 18.16
C LYS A 333 20.49 32.70 18.98
N GLY A 334 20.19 31.53 18.43
CA GLY A 334 19.37 30.51 19.09
C GLY A 334 17.86 30.58 18.72
N LEU A 335 17.34 31.70 18.23
CA LEU A 335 15.93 31.80 17.79
C LEU A 335 15.81 31.69 16.27
N ASN A 336 15.02 30.72 15.82
CA ASN A 336 14.66 30.56 14.41
C ASN A 336 13.13 30.57 14.27
N ILE A 337 12.64 31.36 13.33
CA ILE A 337 11.22 31.39 12.93
C ILE A 337 11.18 30.92 11.49
N GLU A 338 10.51 29.81 11.25
CA GLU A 338 10.35 29.21 9.91
C GLU A 338 8.88 29.23 9.50
N GLY A 339 8.61 29.72 8.31
CA GLY A 339 7.31 29.63 7.66
C GLY A 339 7.41 28.82 6.39
N THR A 340 6.54 27.84 6.20
CA THR A 340 6.49 26.98 5.01
C THR A 340 5.08 26.99 4.44
N PHE A 341 4.97 27.14 3.14
CA PHE A 341 3.73 26.91 2.39
C PHE A 341 3.97 25.84 1.33
N ASN A 342 3.04 24.89 1.23
CA ASN A 342 3.09 23.82 0.23
C ASN A 342 1.78 23.72 -0.53
N TYR A 343 1.87 23.41 -1.82
CA TYR A 343 0.76 23.07 -2.70
C TYR A 343 1.09 21.83 -3.55
N SER A 344 0.26 20.79 -3.43
CA SER A 344 0.51 19.50 -4.07
C SER A 344 -0.71 19.05 -4.90
N PRO A 345 -0.85 19.49 -6.15
CA PRO A 345 -1.89 19.04 -7.06
C PRO A 345 -1.51 17.71 -7.73
N THR A 346 -2.53 16.92 -8.02
CA THR A 346 -2.45 15.72 -8.86
C THR A 346 -3.61 15.76 -9.87
N PHE A 347 -3.30 15.53 -11.13
CA PHE A 347 -4.25 15.39 -12.22
C PHE A 347 -4.13 13.98 -12.77
N THR A 348 -5.26 13.33 -13.00
CA THR A 348 -5.32 11.98 -13.53
C THR A 348 -6.28 11.96 -14.71
N ASP A 349 -5.80 11.48 -15.84
CA ASP A 349 -6.59 11.20 -17.02
C ASP A 349 -6.51 9.70 -17.32
N ARG A 350 -7.66 9.05 -17.28
CA ARG A 350 -7.78 7.61 -17.42
C ARG A 350 -8.80 7.27 -18.48
N SER A 351 -8.41 6.40 -19.41
CA SER A 351 -9.32 5.72 -20.33
C SER A 351 -9.30 4.23 -20.05
N SER A 352 -10.44 3.64 -19.82
CA SER A 352 -10.61 2.20 -19.62
C SER A 352 -11.60 1.64 -20.62
N TYR A 353 -11.22 0.52 -21.21
CA TYR A 353 -12.02 -0.21 -22.21
C TYR A 353 -12.50 -1.52 -21.61
N SER A 354 -13.75 -1.87 -21.87
CA SER A 354 -14.28 -3.21 -21.62
C SER A 354 -14.78 -3.76 -22.94
N ARG A 355 -14.25 -4.90 -23.33
CA ARG A 355 -14.54 -5.55 -24.61
C ARG A 355 -14.87 -7.00 -24.35
N GLN A 356 -15.82 -7.53 -25.08
CA GLN A 356 -16.04 -8.96 -25.13
C GLN A 356 -15.29 -9.48 -26.35
N ASN A 357 -14.15 -10.14 -26.11
CA ASN A 357 -13.35 -10.72 -27.18
C ASN A 357 -14.04 -11.95 -27.74
N GLY A 358 -14.00 -12.08 -29.08
CA GLY A 358 -14.38 -13.30 -29.77
C GLY A 358 -13.29 -14.36 -29.64
N TYR A 359 -13.69 -15.61 -29.76
CA TYR A 359 -12.78 -16.76 -29.80
C TYR A 359 -12.78 -17.37 -31.20
N TRP A 360 -11.63 -17.97 -31.56
CA TRP A 360 -11.37 -18.58 -32.86
C TRP A 360 -11.17 -20.07 -32.71
N ASP A 361 -11.79 -20.83 -33.59
CA ASP A 361 -11.56 -22.24 -33.73
C ASP A 361 -10.52 -22.46 -34.84
N TYR A 362 -9.30 -22.78 -34.42
CA TYR A 362 -8.18 -23.01 -35.33
C TYR A 362 -8.26 -24.33 -36.10
N VAL A 363 -9.15 -25.24 -35.73
CA VAL A 363 -9.35 -26.49 -36.45
C VAL A 363 -10.31 -26.29 -37.65
N THR A 364 -11.39 -25.54 -37.45
CA THR A 364 -12.36 -25.26 -38.49
C THR A 364 -12.10 -23.95 -39.24
N ASP A 365 -11.11 -23.19 -38.80
CA ASP A 365 -10.78 -21.84 -39.26
C ASP A 365 -11.99 -20.87 -39.24
N GLN A 366 -12.72 -20.93 -38.12
CA GLN A 366 -13.93 -20.14 -37.97
C GLN A 366 -13.97 -19.37 -36.64
N ARG A 367 -14.62 -18.22 -36.69
CA ARG A 367 -14.96 -17.49 -35.46
C ARG A 367 -16.10 -18.22 -34.72
N VAL A 368 -15.86 -18.58 -33.46
CA VAL A 368 -16.83 -19.31 -32.62
C VAL A 368 -17.79 -18.36 -31.93
N SER A 369 -17.31 -17.23 -31.50
CA SER A 369 -18.11 -16.18 -30.90
C SER A 369 -17.70 -14.84 -31.48
N GLU A 370 -18.66 -14.05 -31.91
CA GLU A 370 -18.40 -12.68 -32.27
C GLU A 370 -18.15 -11.86 -31.02
N SER A 371 -17.17 -10.99 -31.14
CA SER A 371 -17.06 -9.92 -30.19
C SER A 371 -18.23 -8.98 -30.41
N ALA A 372 -19.13 -8.92 -29.44
CA ALA A 372 -20.28 -8.03 -29.52
C ALA A 372 -19.84 -6.56 -29.38
N LEU A 373 -19.65 -5.88 -30.51
CA LEU A 373 -19.32 -4.44 -30.57
C LEU A 373 -20.32 -3.61 -29.76
N GLU A 374 -21.60 -3.99 -29.79
CA GLU A 374 -22.65 -3.35 -29.00
C GLU A 374 -22.46 -3.41 -27.50
N ASN A 375 -21.72 -4.40 -26.99
CA ASN A 375 -21.41 -4.57 -25.57
C ASN A 375 -20.06 -3.94 -25.17
N ALA A 376 -19.25 -3.56 -26.13
CA ALA A 376 -18.02 -2.87 -25.85
C ALA A 376 -18.30 -1.51 -25.21
N SER A 377 -17.55 -1.14 -24.21
CA SER A 377 -17.70 0.14 -23.53
C SER A 377 -16.35 0.83 -23.32
N ILE A 378 -16.39 2.14 -23.31
CA ILE A 378 -15.27 3.00 -22.93
C ILE A 378 -15.69 3.92 -21.78
N THR A 379 -14.81 4.08 -20.81
CA THR A 379 -15.00 5.03 -19.72
C THR A 379 -13.78 5.96 -19.62
N ASN A 380 -14.01 7.24 -19.83
CA ASN A 380 -13.00 8.27 -19.62
C ASN A 380 -13.24 8.95 -18.28
N THR A 381 -12.20 9.02 -17.47
CA THR A 381 -12.23 9.65 -16.15
C THR A 381 -11.15 10.71 -16.06
N SER A 382 -11.54 11.93 -15.70
CA SER A 382 -10.61 12.98 -15.32
C SER A 382 -10.79 13.31 -13.84
N ALA A 383 -9.72 13.25 -13.07
CA ALA A 383 -9.73 13.51 -11.64
C ALA A 383 -8.70 14.58 -11.27
N ARG A 384 -9.08 15.44 -10.35
CA ARG A 384 -8.19 16.44 -9.78
C ARG A 384 -8.23 16.37 -8.26
N THR A 385 -7.07 16.21 -7.66
CA THR A 385 -6.88 16.32 -6.23
C THR A 385 -5.83 17.37 -5.93
N TRP A 386 -5.93 18.04 -4.80
CA TRP A 386 -4.85 18.86 -4.28
C TRP A 386 -4.84 18.85 -2.76
N ARG A 387 -3.65 19.06 -2.23
CA ARG A 387 -3.40 19.31 -0.82
C ARG A 387 -2.63 20.61 -0.71
N GLN A 388 -3.02 21.47 0.20
CA GLN A 388 -2.25 22.64 0.59
C GLN A 388 -2.01 22.63 2.08
N SER A 389 -0.84 23.09 2.50
CA SER A 389 -0.50 23.24 3.90
C SER A 389 0.32 24.49 4.15
N ALA A 390 0.09 25.08 5.30
CA ALA A 390 0.90 26.17 5.82
C ALA A 390 1.37 25.79 7.23
N GLU A 391 2.65 26.02 7.52
CA GLU A 391 3.26 25.73 8.81
C GLU A 391 4.11 26.91 9.27
N ILE A 392 4.04 27.23 10.56
CA ILE A 392 4.91 28.19 11.22
C ILE A 392 5.54 27.50 12.43
N LEU A 393 6.87 27.53 12.50
CA LEU A 393 7.66 26.95 13.56
C LEU A 393 8.53 28.01 14.22
N VAL A 394 8.46 28.12 15.52
CA VAL A 394 9.34 28.96 16.33
C VAL A 394 10.20 28.07 17.17
N ARG A 395 11.52 28.06 16.92
CA ARG A 395 12.49 27.23 17.60
C ARG A 395 13.47 28.11 18.37
N TYR A 396 13.67 27.78 19.64
CA TYR A 396 14.66 28.41 20.47
C TYR A 396 15.58 27.35 21.06
N HIS A 397 16.90 27.58 21.00
CA HIS A 397 17.88 26.68 21.57
C HIS A 397 18.96 27.47 22.26
N THR A 398 19.31 27.07 23.49
CA THR A 398 20.37 27.70 24.27
C THR A 398 21.07 26.70 25.20
N THR A 399 22.34 26.92 25.46
CA THR A 399 23.13 26.17 26.44
C THR A 399 23.51 27.10 27.57
N ILE A 400 23.09 26.78 28.81
CA ILE A 400 23.32 27.58 30.00
C ILE A 400 24.44 26.90 30.82
N LYS A 401 25.44 27.65 31.21
CA LYS A 401 26.60 27.20 32.03
C LYS A 401 27.29 25.94 31.48
N LYS A 402 27.24 25.68 30.19
CA LYS A 402 27.79 24.52 29.49
C LYS A 402 27.16 23.18 29.85
N ASP A 403 26.43 23.07 30.95
CA ASP A 403 25.89 21.83 31.50
C ASP A 403 24.38 21.64 31.17
N HIS A 404 23.67 22.73 30.94
CA HIS A 404 22.20 22.71 30.70
C HIS A 404 21.91 23.06 29.26
N ASP A 405 21.44 22.11 28.52
CA ASP A 405 21.01 22.27 27.14
C ASP A 405 19.47 22.36 27.10
N LEU A 406 18.94 23.50 26.61
CA LEU A 406 17.50 23.77 26.56
C LEU A 406 17.06 24.06 25.13
N GLY A 407 16.12 23.26 24.61
CA GLY A 407 15.44 23.48 23.36
C GLY A 407 13.94 23.68 23.58
N ALA A 408 13.34 24.62 22.87
CA ALA A 408 11.90 24.82 22.84
C ALA A 408 11.41 24.98 21.40
N LEU A 409 10.24 24.44 21.08
CA LEU A 409 9.60 24.59 19.80
C LEU A 409 8.11 24.86 20.04
N LEU A 410 7.59 25.86 19.28
CA LEU A 410 6.15 26.09 19.13
C LEU A 410 5.81 26.01 17.66
N GLY A 411 4.73 25.34 17.34
CA GLY A 411 4.28 25.12 15.97
C GLY A 411 2.81 25.37 15.78
N TYR A 412 2.49 25.89 14.61
CA TYR A 412 1.16 26.01 14.07
C TYR A 412 1.16 25.40 12.67
N SER A 413 0.14 24.59 12.36
CA SER A 413 0.00 23.97 11.04
C SER A 413 -1.47 23.94 10.64
N ALA A 414 -1.75 24.29 9.39
CA ALA A 414 -3.07 24.18 8.78
C ALA A 414 -2.95 23.42 7.47
N GLN A 415 -3.85 22.46 7.25
CA GLN A 415 -3.87 21.64 6.05
C GLN A 415 -5.28 21.54 5.50
N GLU A 416 -5.40 21.59 4.18
CA GLU A 416 -6.65 21.38 3.45
C GLU A 416 -6.44 20.40 2.30
N TYR A 417 -7.43 19.56 2.07
CA TYR A 417 -7.48 18.60 0.97
C TYR A 417 -8.76 18.79 0.16
N TYR A 418 -8.63 18.63 -1.15
CA TYR A 418 -9.72 18.67 -2.10
C TYR A 418 -9.58 17.55 -3.13
N SER A 419 -10.70 16.93 -3.49
CA SER A 419 -10.76 15.95 -4.58
C SER A 419 -12.08 16.10 -5.33
N LYS A 420 -12.00 16.02 -6.66
CA LYS A 420 -13.16 15.98 -7.56
C LYS A 420 -12.82 15.13 -8.79
N SER A 421 -13.76 14.31 -9.25
CA SER A 421 -13.62 13.55 -10.47
C SER A 421 -14.85 13.72 -11.36
N PHE A 422 -14.64 13.50 -12.65
CA PHE A 422 -15.66 13.45 -13.68
C PHE A 422 -15.41 12.22 -14.54
N ALA A 423 -16.46 11.47 -14.86
CA ALA A 423 -16.38 10.29 -15.69
C ALA A 423 -17.53 10.26 -16.70
N VAL A 424 -17.22 9.80 -17.91
CA VAL A 424 -18.19 9.54 -18.96
C VAL A 424 -17.98 8.12 -19.47
N SER A 425 -19.05 7.35 -19.55
CA SER A 425 -19.04 6.00 -20.07
C SER A 425 -20.00 5.91 -21.27
N ARG A 426 -19.51 5.34 -22.36
CA ARG A 426 -20.31 5.04 -23.55
C ARG A 426 -20.15 3.57 -23.94
N LYS A 427 -21.10 3.00 -24.63
CA LYS A 427 -21.10 1.64 -25.16
C LYS A 427 -21.48 1.61 -26.65
N GLY A 428 -21.26 0.46 -27.27
CA GLY A 428 -21.52 0.26 -28.69
C GLY A 428 -20.37 0.84 -29.51
N ALA A 429 -19.29 0.08 -29.66
CA ALA A 429 -18.16 0.46 -30.51
C ALA A 429 -18.57 0.31 -31.99
N THR A 430 -18.17 1.23 -32.83
CA THR A 430 -18.35 1.14 -34.29
C THR A 430 -17.24 0.29 -34.91
N ASP A 431 -16.07 0.30 -34.30
CA ASP A 431 -14.89 -0.47 -34.73
C ASP A 431 -13.99 -0.77 -33.53
N TRP A 432 -13.32 -1.94 -33.54
CA TRP A 432 -12.42 -2.40 -32.46
C TRP A 432 -11.11 -1.61 -32.38
N THR A 433 -10.71 -0.98 -33.46
CA THR A 433 -9.46 -0.21 -33.52
C THR A 433 -9.60 1.21 -32.97
N LEU A 434 -10.85 1.69 -32.86
CA LEU A 434 -11.14 3.05 -32.40
C LEU A 434 -11.32 3.08 -30.88
N ASN A 435 -10.47 3.85 -30.22
CA ASN A 435 -10.39 3.96 -28.76
C ASN A 435 -10.81 5.34 -28.23
N GLU A 436 -11.61 6.07 -29.01
CA GLU A 436 -12.09 7.40 -28.66
C GLU A 436 -13.55 7.36 -28.18
N LEU A 437 -13.86 8.15 -27.14
CA LEU A 437 -15.21 8.18 -26.56
C LEU A 437 -16.29 8.54 -27.60
N SER A 438 -15.94 9.35 -28.60
CA SER A 438 -16.84 9.79 -29.67
C SER A 438 -17.24 8.67 -30.64
N THR A 439 -16.44 7.61 -30.73
CA THR A 439 -16.68 6.49 -31.65
C THR A 439 -17.60 5.42 -31.06
N TYR A 440 -18.09 5.59 -29.85
CA TYR A 440 -19.07 4.72 -29.19
C TYR A 440 -20.45 5.37 -29.25
N GLU A 441 -21.47 4.58 -29.66
CA GLU A 441 -22.78 5.09 -30.04
C GLU A 441 -23.62 5.61 -28.87
N THR A 442 -23.69 4.84 -27.78
CA THR A 442 -24.69 5.09 -26.73
C THR A 442 -24.07 5.57 -25.44
N LEU A 443 -24.53 6.69 -24.88
CA LEU A 443 -24.18 7.16 -23.57
C LEU A 443 -24.75 6.22 -22.50
N VAL A 444 -23.88 5.60 -21.70
CA VAL A 444 -24.27 4.76 -20.56
C VAL A 444 -24.44 5.60 -19.31
N SER A 445 -23.44 6.42 -19.00
CA SER A 445 -23.48 7.30 -17.84
C SER A 445 -22.57 8.50 -18.01
N SER A 446 -22.95 9.58 -17.38
CA SER A 446 -22.06 10.70 -17.07
C SER A 446 -22.18 10.99 -15.58
N SER A 447 -21.07 11.08 -14.92
CA SER A 447 -21.05 11.30 -13.47
C SER A 447 -19.99 12.34 -13.08
N SER A 448 -20.32 13.12 -12.07
CA SER A 448 -19.34 13.98 -11.41
C SER A 448 -19.41 13.70 -9.92
N SER A 449 -18.29 13.39 -9.30
CA SER A 449 -18.24 13.26 -7.86
C SER A 449 -18.56 14.60 -7.21
N ALA A 450 -19.28 14.57 -6.10
CA ALA A 450 -19.31 15.72 -5.22
C ALA A 450 -17.89 16.04 -4.74
N PRO A 451 -17.51 17.32 -4.62
CA PRO A 451 -16.19 17.65 -4.09
C PRO A 451 -15.98 17.08 -2.70
N ALA A 452 -14.95 16.26 -2.52
CA ALA A 452 -14.53 15.80 -1.21
C ALA A 452 -13.54 16.81 -0.63
N LYS A 453 -13.85 17.35 0.56
CA LYS A 453 -13.00 18.31 1.27
C LYS A 453 -12.83 17.90 2.72
N TRP A 454 -11.60 18.11 3.24
CA TRP A 454 -11.37 18.07 4.69
C TRP A 454 -10.28 19.06 5.07
N GLY A 455 -10.29 19.48 6.31
CA GLY A 455 -9.29 20.36 6.88
C GLY A 455 -8.78 19.85 8.22
N LEU A 456 -7.54 20.15 8.52
CA LEU A 456 -6.86 19.86 9.77
C LEU A 456 -6.14 21.12 10.25
N LEU A 457 -6.34 21.48 11.52
CA LEU A 457 -5.70 22.60 12.20
C LEU A 457 -4.95 22.06 13.41
N SER A 458 -3.73 22.51 13.62
CA SER A 458 -2.87 21.96 14.67
C SER A 458 -2.08 23.04 15.38
N TYR A 459 -1.99 22.92 16.72
CA TYR A 459 -1.06 23.64 17.57
C TYR A 459 -0.21 22.63 18.32
N PHE A 460 1.10 22.83 18.38
CA PHE A 460 1.97 21.92 19.07
C PHE A 460 3.17 22.62 19.68
N GLY A 461 3.69 22.02 20.74
CA GLY A 461 4.87 22.50 21.43
C GLY A 461 5.73 21.34 21.91
N ARG A 462 7.04 21.59 21.97
CA ARG A 462 8.06 20.67 22.48
C ARG A 462 9.02 21.42 23.36
N VAL A 463 9.43 20.77 24.44
CA VAL A 463 10.55 21.21 25.30
C VAL A 463 11.53 20.05 25.43
N ASN A 464 12.80 20.31 25.14
CA ASN A 464 13.90 19.37 25.33
C ASN A 464 14.83 19.93 26.39
N TYR A 465 15.27 19.09 27.32
CA TYR A 465 16.23 19.46 28.32
C TYR A 465 17.31 18.38 28.47
N GLY A 466 18.55 18.79 28.37
CA GLY A 466 19.73 17.96 28.60
C GLY A 466 20.59 18.48 29.78
N TYR A 467 20.95 17.58 30.68
CA TYR A 467 21.90 17.91 31.76
C TYR A 467 23.20 17.14 31.58
N LYS A 468 24.31 17.89 31.41
CA LYS A 468 25.68 17.37 31.17
C LYS A 468 25.78 16.34 30.04
N GLY A 469 24.82 16.34 29.10
CA GLY A 469 24.72 15.33 28.05
C GLY A 469 24.42 13.91 28.57
N ARG A 470 24.11 13.72 29.86
CA ARG A 470 23.86 12.42 30.51
C ARG A 470 22.38 12.15 30.68
N TYR A 471 21.63 13.13 31.21
CA TYR A 471 20.20 13.04 31.46
C TYR A 471 19.47 13.85 30.40
N LEU A 472 18.59 13.20 29.67
CA LEU A 472 17.87 13.77 28.57
C LEU A 472 16.36 13.67 28.86
N PHE A 473 15.62 14.75 28.66
CA PHE A 473 14.20 14.80 28.85
C PHE A 473 13.54 15.54 27.71
N GLU A 474 12.41 15.02 27.23
CA GLU A 474 11.57 15.67 26.22
C GLU A 474 10.11 15.59 26.63
N ALA A 475 9.39 16.69 26.46
CA ALA A 475 7.93 16.76 26.61
C ALA A 475 7.32 17.41 25.38
N ASN A 476 6.26 16.79 24.84
CA ASN A 476 5.49 17.32 23.73
C ASN A 476 4.02 17.39 24.09
N LEU A 477 3.34 18.40 23.57
CA LEU A 477 1.90 18.49 23.56
C LEU A 477 1.43 18.93 22.19
N ARG A 478 0.44 18.23 21.67
CA ARG A 478 -0.19 18.57 20.39
C ARG A 478 -1.71 18.61 20.56
N ALA A 479 -2.34 19.61 19.95
CA ALA A 479 -3.79 19.76 19.85
C ALA A 479 -4.15 19.85 18.36
N ASP A 480 -4.97 18.93 17.88
CA ASP A 480 -5.41 18.85 16.49
C ASP A 480 -6.94 18.94 16.39
N ALA A 481 -7.42 19.75 15.44
CA ALA A 481 -8.83 19.86 15.11
C ALA A 481 -9.10 19.35 13.70
N SER A 482 -9.98 18.35 13.55
CA SER A 482 -10.35 17.76 12.26
C SER A 482 -11.78 18.11 11.87
N SER A 483 -11.98 18.52 10.61
CA SER A 483 -13.32 18.76 10.06
C SER A 483 -14.14 17.48 9.85
N ARG A 484 -13.52 16.30 10.00
CA ARG A 484 -14.19 15.01 9.87
C ARG A 484 -15.08 14.67 11.06
N PHE A 485 -14.97 15.42 12.15
CA PHE A 485 -15.76 15.27 13.37
C PHE A 485 -16.72 16.43 13.59
N GLY A 486 -17.76 16.19 14.34
CA GLY A 486 -18.73 17.20 14.76
C GLY A 486 -18.08 18.35 15.55
N VAL A 487 -18.73 19.50 15.60
CA VAL A 487 -18.14 20.74 16.17
C VAL A 487 -17.58 20.53 17.59
N ASN A 488 -18.28 19.76 18.43
CA ASN A 488 -17.90 19.52 19.82
C ASN A 488 -16.85 18.42 20.00
N GLN A 489 -16.51 17.67 18.93
CA GLN A 489 -15.59 16.52 18.97
C GLN A 489 -14.36 16.71 18.07
N ARG A 490 -14.18 17.90 17.50
CA ARG A 490 -13.10 18.19 16.55
C ARG A 490 -11.71 18.12 17.16
N TRP A 491 -11.57 18.56 18.41
CA TRP A 491 -10.29 18.68 19.08
C TRP A 491 -9.84 17.37 19.74
N GLY A 492 -8.63 16.91 19.41
CA GLY A 492 -7.91 15.86 20.10
C GLY A 492 -6.63 16.40 20.72
N TYR A 493 -6.26 15.89 21.91
CA TYR A 493 -5.07 16.30 22.67
C TYR A 493 -4.12 15.12 22.85
N PHE A 494 -2.88 15.29 22.44
CA PHE A 494 -1.90 14.23 22.33
C PHE A 494 -0.61 14.60 23.05
N PRO A 495 -0.50 14.34 24.37
CA PRO A 495 0.72 14.51 25.12
C PRO A 495 1.71 13.37 24.91
N SER A 496 3.03 13.65 24.98
CA SER A 496 4.07 12.64 25.04
C SER A 496 5.28 13.09 25.82
N PHE A 497 5.97 12.12 26.42
CA PHE A 497 7.15 12.34 27.25
C PHE A 497 8.21 11.29 26.92
N SER A 498 9.49 11.68 26.95
CA SER A 498 10.58 10.73 26.91
C SER A 498 11.71 11.12 27.87
N GLY A 499 12.41 10.11 28.37
CA GLY A 499 13.59 10.23 29.19
C GLY A 499 14.71 9.36 28.67
N GLY A 500 15.95 9.86 28.74
CA GLY A 500 17.13 9.11 28.35
C GLY A 500 18.23 9.29 29.42
N TRP A 501 18.86 8.19 29.77
CA TRP A 501 20.02 8.19 30.66
C TRP A 501 21.20 7.53 29.98
N ARG A 502 22.25 8.32 29.72
CA ARG A 502 23.53 7.83 29.19
C ARG A 502 24.40 7.31 30.33
N ILE A 503 24.18 6.05 30.66
CA ILE A 503 24.84 5.36 31.78
C ILE A 503 26.34 5.31 31.56
N SER A 504 26.81 5.12 30.33
CA SER A 504 28.23 5.12 29.99
C SER A 504 28.97 6.40 30.31
N GLU A 505 28.28 7.54 30.44
CA GLU A 505 28.88 8.83 30.77
C GLU A 505 29.01 9.07 32.30
N GLU A 506 28.55 8.15 33.11
CA GLU A 506 28.65 8.26 34.57
C GLU A 506 30.03 7.91 35.06
N SER A 507 30.45 8.58 36.17
CA SER A 507 31.79 8.39 36.74
C SER A 507 32.07 6.95 37.19
N PHE A 508 31.04 6.23 37.64
CA PHE A 508 31.17 4.82 38.04
C PHE A 508 31.37 3.86 36.87
N MET A 509 31.12 4.29 35.62
CA MET A 509 31.32 3.50 34.41
C MET A 509 32.68 3.72 33.75
N GLN A 510 33.48 4.67 34.21
CA GLN A 510 34.78 4.99 33.61
C GLN A 510 35.72 3.77 33.52
N GLY A 511 35.69 2.87 34.54
CA GLY A 511 36.48 1.64 34.52
C GLY A 511 36.04 0.60 33.46
N ALA A 512 34.87 0.74 32.84
CA ALA A 512 34.36 -0.14 31.80
C ALA A 512 34.55 0.45 30.39
N SER A 513 35.09 1.66 30.25
CA SER A 513 35.18 2.39 28.98
C SER A 513 35.95 1.66 27.87
N ASP A 514 36.91 0.78 28.24
CA ASP A 514 37.68 0.00 27.27
C ASP A 514 36.85 -1.06 26.51
N TYR A 515 35.80 -1.55 27.16
CA TYR A 515 34.93 -2.56 26.60
C TYR A 515 33.53 -2.00 26.18
N LEU A 516 32.97 -1.12 27.04
CA LEU A 516 31.64 -0.54 26.87
C LEU A 516 31.75 0.92 26.45
N SER A 517 31.59 1.17 25.17
CA SER A 517 31.74 2.50 24.56
C SER A 517 30.49 3.36 24.67
N ASN A 518 29.34 2.74 24.75
CA ASN A 518 28.02 3.41 24.88
C ASN A 518 27.05 2.51 25.64
N LEU A 519 26.32 3.09 26.59
CA LEU A 519 25.16 2.46 27.20
C LEU A 519 24.14 3.55 27.54
N LYS A 520 22.96 3.47 26.91
CA LYS A 520 21.90 4.45 27.11
C LYS A 520 20.57 3.75 27.32
N LEU A 521 19.92 4.03 28.44
CA LEU A 521 18.54 3.63 28.69
C LEU A 521 17.57 4.70 28.15
N ARG A 522 16.52 4.28 27.46
CA ARG A 522 15.46 5.13 26.95
C ARG A 522 14.10 4.66 27.47
N VAL A 523 13.25 5.60 27.84
CA VAL A 523 11.86 5.33 28.20
C VAL A 523 11.01 6.40 27.54
N SER A 524 9.94 6.00 26.85
CA SER A 524 8.98 6.95 26.30
C SER A 524 7.55 6.48 26.52
N TRP A 525 6.67 7.45 26.64
CA TRP A 525 5.23 7.26 26.65
C TRP A 525 4.59 8.41 25.91
N GLY A 526 3.53 8.12 25.15
CA GLY A 526 2.77 9.18 24.51
C GLY A 526 1.47 8.69 23.87
N LYS A 527 0.60 9.64 23.62
CA LYS A 527 -0.63 9.45 22.87
C LYS A 527 -0.51 10.04 21.47
N THR A 528 -1.05 9.34 20.49
CA THR A 528 -1.27 9.83 19.12
C THR A 528 -2.70 9.57 18.73
N GLY A 529 -3.25 10.37 17.81
CA GLY A 529 -4.61 10.20 17.33
C GLY A 529 -4.68 9.63 15.92
N ASN A 530 -5.87 9.19 15.52
CA ASN A 530 -6.20 8.86 14.14
C ASN A 530 -7.60 9.39 13.81
N ASN A 531 -7.76 10.00 12.64
CA ASN A 531 -9.03 10.53 12.11
C ASN A 531 -9.47 9.84 10.81
N SER A 532 -9.08 8.56 10.64
CA SER A 532 -9.40 7.77 9.44
C SER A 532 -10.86 7.39 9.38
N THR A 533 -11.72 8.39 9.12
CA THR A 533 -13.14 8.22 8.80
C THR A 533 -13.46 9.01 7.53
N GLY A 534 -14.61 8.74 6.93
CA GLY A 534 -15.05 9.48 5.76
C GLY A 534 -15.35 10.95 6.07
N ASN A 535 -15.29 11.78 5.02
CA ASN A 535 -15.67 13.18 5.16
C ASN A 535 -17.16 13.27 5.43
N TYR A 536 -17.56 14.07 6.43
CA TYR A 536 -18.96 14.25 6.83
C TYR A 536 -19.65 12.99 7.38
N ASP A 537 -18.91 11.98 7.83
CA ASP A 537 -19.45 10.73 8.37
C ASP A 537 -20.30 10.92 9.62
N TRP A 538 -20.07 11.98 10.36
CA TRP A 538 -20.84 12.35 11.54
C TRP A 538 -22.25 12.90 11.20
N GLN A 539 -22.52 13.29 9.93
CA GLN A 539 -23.77 13.86 9.46
C GLN A 539 -24.71 12.80 8.85
N ALA A 540 -26.00 13.03 8.93
CA ALA A 540 -26.98 12.28 8.18
C ALA A 540 -26.90 12.64 6.68
N ASN A 541 -26.91 11.64 5.82
CA ASN A 541 -26.90 11.82 4.37
C ASN A 541 -28.26 11.42 3.79
N TYR A 542 -28.76 12.24 2.86
CA TYR A 542 -29.96 11.99 2.10
C TYR A 542 -29.61 11.78 0.62
N ALA A 543 -30.39 10.95 -0.05
CA ALA A 543 -30.30 10.79 -1.50
C ALA A 543 -31.69 10.77 -2.12
N THR A 544 -31.75 11.08 -3.40
CA THR A 544 -32.96 10.88 -4.18
C THR A 544 -33.27 9.38 -4.28
N GLY A 545 -34.48 9.01 -3.94
CA GLY A 545 -35.00 7.64 -4.07
C GLY A 545 -36.41 7.67 -4.62
N ASN A 546 -36.91 6.52 -5.05
CA ASN A 546 -38.32 6.39 -5.39
C ASN A 546 -39.12 6.18 -4.10
N VAL A 547 -40.11 7.01 -3.88
CA VAL A 547 -41.09 6.89 -2.80
C VAL A 547 -42.46 6.71 -3.42
N VAL A 548 -43.31 5.97 -2.78
CA VAL A 548 -44.72 5.78 -3.21
C VAL A 548 -45.59 6.75 -2.44
N ILE A 549 -46.30 7.63 -3.15
CA ILE A 549 -47.30 8.54 -2.60
C ILE A 549 -48.59 8.28 -3.42
N ASP A 550 -49.66 7.97 -2.72
CA ASP A 550 -50.98 7.65 -3.30
C ASP A 550 -50.92 6.54 -4.37
N GLY A 551 -50.02 5.54 -4.17
CA GLY A 551 -49.87 4.44 -5.10
C GLY A 551 -48.93 4.75 -6.29
N GLU A 552 -48.51 5.98 -6.48
CA GLU A 552 -47.61 6.43 -7.55
C GLU A 552 -46.20 6.56 -7.08
N GLY A 553 -45.27 6.01 -7.93
CA GLY A 553 -43.83 6.13 -7.70
C GLY A 553 -43.31 7.52 -8.05
N THR A 554 -42.87 8.28 -7.07
CA THR A 554 -42.33 9.63 -7.26
C THR A 554 -40.92 9.75 -6.70
N LYS A 555 -40.19 10.80 -7.13
CA LYS A 555 -38.87 11.10 -6.59
C LYS A 555 -38.99 11.80 -5.24
N GLY A 556 -38.38 11.22 -4.22
CA GLY A 556 -38.31 11.78 -2.88
C GLY A 556 -36.87 11.79 -2.33
N LEU A 557 -36.71 12.34 -1.13
CA LEU A 557 -35.45 12.26 -0.37
C LEU A 557 -35.57 11.14 0.65
N VAL A 558 -34.70 10.15 0.52
CA VAL A 558 -34.58 9.05 1.48
C VAL A 558 -33.30 9.19 2.28
N ARG A 559 -33.39 8.93 3.58
CA ARG A 559 -32.23 8.96 4.48
C ARG A 559 -31.37 7.75 4.18
N LYS A 560 -30.13 7.98 3.74
CA LYS A 560 -29.19 6.91 3.41
C LYS A 560 -28.33 6.49 4.60
N LYS A 561 -28.08 7.40 5.56
CA LYS A 561 -27.13 7.17 6.64
C LYS A 561 -27.61 7.83 7.93
N LEU A 562 -27.39 7.16 9.04
CA LEU A 562 -27.57 7.72 10.37
C LEU A 562 -26.49 8.77 10.67
N SER A 563 -26.76 9.72 11.53
CA SER A 563 -25.77 10.66 12.07
C SER A 563 -25.18 10.15 13.38
N ASN A 564 -23.92 10.52 13.64
CA ASN A 564 -23.26 10.32 14.94
C ASN A 564 -22.46 11.57 15.30
N ASP A 565 -23.05 12.48 16.08
CA ASP A 565 -22.42 13.71 16.55
C ASP A 565 -21.39 13.49 17.66
N LYS A 566 -21.35 12.29 18.25
CA LYS A 566 -20.37 11.85 19.26
C LYS A 566 -19.10 11.24 18.66
N LEU A 567 -19.07 11.09 17.33
CA LEU A 567 -17.91 10.56 16.63
C LEU A 567 -16.66 11.40 16.94
N HIS A 568 -15.62 10.76 17.46
CA HIS A 568 -14.40 11.41 17.92
C HIS A 568 -13.13 10.66 17.50
N TRP A 569 -11.99 11.18 17.90
CA TRP A 569 -10.67 10.66 17.57
C TRP A 569 -10.45 9.24 18.11
N GLU A 570 -9.92 8.36 17.27
CA GLU A 570 -9.25 7.13 17.68
C GLU A 570 -7.94 7.51 18.37
N SER A 571 -7.61 6.85 19.49
CA SER A 571 -6.46 7.19 20.33
C SER A 571 -5.53 5.99 20.49
N THR A 572 -4.23 6.17 20.24
CA THR A 572 -3.20 5.17 20.43
C THR A 572 -2.22 5.63 21.51
N ALA A 573 -2.14 4.90 22.61
CA ALA A 573 -1.11 5.08 23.65
C ALA A 573 0.03 4.08 23.43
N THR A 574 1.26 4.58 23.34
CA THR A 574 2.46 3.74 23.19
C THR A 574 3.40 3.98 24.35
N THR A 575 3.86 2.89 24.99
CA THR A 575 4.97 2.85 25.93
C THR A 575 6.13 2.12 25.27
N ASP A 576 7.33 2.68 25.38
CA ASP A 576 8.55 2.11 24.80
C ASP A 576 9.68 2.18 25.83
N ILE A 577 10.44 1.08 25.96
CA ILE A 577 11.63 0.99 26.80
C ILE A 577 12.73 0.42 25.94
N GLY A 578 13.78 1.19 25.73
CA GLY A 578 14.91 0.84 24.88
C GLY A 578 16.25 0.92 25.58
N LEU A 579 17.16 0.06 25.17
CA LEU A 579 18.57 0.06 25.59
C LEU A 579 19.46 0.12 24.36
N ASP A 580 20.21 1.20 24.22
CA ASP A 580 21.25 1.36 23.20
C ASP A 580 22.60 0.99 23.81
N PHE A 581 23.37 0.17 23.12
CA PHE A 581 24.70 -0.25 23.58
C PHE A 581 25.75 -0.22 22.47
N GLY A 582 26.98 -0.01 22.86
CA GLY A 582 28.14 -0.08 22.00
C GLY A 582 29.31 -0.70 22.73
N PHE A 583 29.94 -1.71 22.17
CA PHE A 583 31.11 -2.40 22.72
C PHE A 583 32.30 -2.28 21.78
N PHE A 584 33.52 -2.42 22.36
CA PHE A 584 34.80 -2.50 21.65
C PHE A 584 35.02 -1.29 20.72
N ASN A 585 34.94 -0.07 21.26
CA ASN A 585 35.04 1.19 20.51
C ASN A 585 33.95 1.27 19.39
N ASN A 586 32.69 0.85 19.71
CA ASN A 586 31.55 0.80 18.81
C ASN A 586 31.74 -0.13 17.61
N ARG A 587 32.60 -1.15 17.67
CA ARG A 587 32.63 -2.21 16.66
C ARG A 587 31.34 -3.00 16.68
N LEU A 588 30.87 -3.39 17.87
CA LEU A 588 29.53 -3.93 18.07
C LEU A 588 28.62 -2.83 18.59
N THR A 589 27.59 -2.48 17.84
CA THR A 589 26.52 -1.59 18.28
C THR A 589 25.18 -2.28 18.18
N GLY A 590 24.26 -1.94 19.06
CA GLY A 590 22.92 -2.51 18.99
C GLY A 590 21.91 -1.71 19.81
N GLU A 591 20.67 -2.05 19.57
CA GLU A 591 19.52 -1.55 20.32
C GLU A 591 18.54 -2.70 20.58
N ILE A 592 17.96 -2.69 21.77
CA ILE A 592 16.87 -3.58 22.17
C ILE A 592 15.72 -2.70 22.62
N ASP A 593 14.55 -2.87 22.05
CA ASP A 593 13.34 -2.16 22.42
C ASP A 593 12.23 -3.12 22.82
N TYR A 594 11.54 -2.83 23.90
CA TYR A 594 10.26 -3.40 24.26
C TYR A 594 9.19 -2.33 24.12
N TYR A 595 8.10 -2.64 23.41
CA TYR A 595 6.98 -1.72 23.23
C TYR A 595 5.65 -2.35 23.60
N ASN A 596 4.72 -1.49 24.03
CA ASN A 596 3.31 -1.78 24.22
C ASN A 596 2.48 -0.64 23.61
N LYS A 597 1.80 -0.93 22.52
CA LYS A 597 0.94 -0.01 21.76
C LYS A 597 -0.51 -0.43 21.96
N TYR A 598 -1.32 0.44 22.52
CA TYR A 598 -2.72 0.21 22.80
C TYR A 598 -3.58 1.26 22.11
N THR A 599 -4.44 0.81 21.19
CA THR A 599 -5.37 1.68 20.46
C THR A 599 -6.77 1.48 21.01
N SER A 600 -7.43 2.56 21.40
CA SER A 600 -8.82 2.61 21.86
C SER A 600 -9.67 3.47 20.94
N ASP A 601 -10.98 3.35 21.11
CA ASP A 601 -11.97 4.15 20.37
C ASP A 601 -11.86 3.99 18.85
N ILE A 602 -11.53 2.77 18.39
CA ILE A 602 -11.33 2.47 16.98
C ILE A 602 -12.65 2.69 16.23
N LEU A 603 -12.54 3.43 15.14
CA LEU A 603 -13.65 3.78 14.26
C LEU A 603 -14.10 2.57 13.44
N TYR A 604 -15.37 2.22 13.53
CA TYR A 604 -15.95 1.09 12.84
C TYR A 604 -17.39 1.38 12.40
N HIS A 605 -17.81 0.86 11.26
CA HIS A 605 -19.18 0.95 10.76
C HIS A 605 -19.98 -0.28 11.22
N PRO A 606 -20.82 -0.18 12.25
CA PRO A 606 -21.61 -1.30 12.70
C PRO A 606 -22.67 -1.69 11.66
N GLU A 607 -22.97 -2.97 11.56
CA GLU A 607 -24.10 -3.44 10.78
C GLU A 607 -25.40 -2.99 11.41
N LEU A 608 -26.36 -2.58 10.57
CA LEU A 608 -27.68 -2.15 10.99
C LEU A 608 -28.71 -3.25 10.75
N TYR A 609 -29.66 -3.36 11.66
CA TYR A 609 -30.82 -4.20 11.42
C TYR A 609 -31.64 -3.67 10.23
N LEU A 610 -32.02 -4.53 9.31
CA LEU A 610 -32.81 -4.18 8.12
C LEU A 610 -34.12 -3.46 8.46
N SER A 611 -34.68 -3.76 9.66
CA SER A 611 -35.88 -3.09 10.20
C SER A 611 -35.74 -1.59 10.46
N MET A 612 -34.49 -1.06 10.49
CA MET A 612 -34.24 0.37 10.64
C MET A 612 -34.52 1.17 9.36
N GLY A 613 -34.70 0.51 8.22
CA GLY A 613 -35.01 1.16 6.94
C GLY A 613 -33.93 2.09 6.41
N VAL A 614 -32.68 1.97 6.89
CA VAL A 614 -31.53 2.80 6.51
C VAL A 614 -30.44 1.88 5.95
N VAL A 615 -29.82 2.28 4.85
CA VAL A 615 -28.83 1.44 4.14
C VAL A 615 -27.44 1.52 4.74
N GLY A 616 -27.10 2.62 5.44
CA GLY A 616 -25.75 2.85 5.96
C GLY A 616 -25.73 3.26 7.43
N SER A 617 -24.81 2.67 8.20
CA SER A 617 -24.49 3.10 9.56
C SER A 617 -23.61 4.34 9.57
N ALA A 618 -23.74 5.17 10.60
CA ALA A 618 -22.66 6.08 10.96
C ALA A 618 -21.54 5.26 11.62
N PRO A 619 -20.25 5.64 11.43
CA PRO A 619 -19.18 5.01 12.19
C PRO A 619 -19.33 5.33 13.68
N GLU A 620 -18.86 4.40 14.49
CA GLU A 620 -18.85 4.50 15.96
C GLU A 620 -17.45 4.17 16.49
N ASN A 621 -17.14 4.66 17.69
CA ASN A 621 -15.87 4.36 18.36
C ASN A 621 -16.07 3.09 19.22
N LEU A 622 -15.81 1.89 18.65
CA LEU A 622 -16.23 0.61 19.23
C LEU A 622 -15.10 -0.35 19.60
N GLY A 623 -13.92 -0.20 19.01
CA GLY A 623 -12.89 -1.23 19.07
C GLY A 623 -11.67 -0.86 19.88
N GLU A 624 -10.96 -1.90 20.36
CA GLU A 624 -9.65 -1.76 21.02
C GLU A 624 -8.70 -2.85 20.55
N VAL A 625 -7.46 -2.48 20.23
CA VAL A 625 -6.41 -3.39 19.76
C VAL A 625 -5.11 -3.12 20.53
N ARG A 626 -4.41 -4.19 20.90
CA ARG A 626 -3.10 -4.10 21.53
C ARG A 626 -2.03 -4.81 20.70
N ASN A 627 -0.92 -4.12 20.47
CA ASN A 627 0.31 -4.67 19.94
C ASN A 627 1.41 -4.55 21.00
N ARG A 628 2.15 -5.61 21.24
CA ARG A 628 3.34 -5.61 22.10
C ARG A 628 4.43 -6.45 21.46
N GLY A 629 5.66 -6.03 21.64
CA GLY A 629 6.74 -6.76 21.01
C GLY A 629 8.11 -6.36 21.48
N VAL A 630 9.09 -7.07 20.93
CA VAL A 630 10.52 -6.84 21.15
C VAL A 630 11.18 -6.65 19.80
N GLU A 631 12.05 -5.66 19.70
CA GLU A 631 12.89 -5.38 18.55
C GLU A 631 14.35 -5.45 18.95
N LEU A 632 15.19 -6.03 18.09
CA LEU A 632 16.63 -6.11 18.27
C LEU A 632 17.31 -5.73 16.96
N THR A 633 18.23 -4.78 17.04
CA THR A 633 19.15 -4.45 15.95
C THR A 633 20.57 -4.64 16.44
N LEU A 634 21.40 -5.35 15.68
CA LEU A 634 22.82 -5.55 15.94
C LEU A 634 23.61 -5.17 14.70
N ASN A 635 24.68 -4.43 14.88
CA ASN A 635 25.63 -4.08 13.83
C ASN A 635 27.06 -4.33 14.31
N TRP A 636 27.79 -5.09 13.51
CA TRP A 636 29.23 -5.29 13.69
C TRP A 636 29.97 -4.58 12.57
N ASN A 637 30.86 -3.66 12.91
CA ASN A 637 31.69 -2.94 11.95
C ASN A 637 33.15 -3.15 12.36
N ASP A 638 33.95 -3.68 11.46
CA ASP A 638 35.37 -3.89 11.76
C ASP A 638 36.24 -3.75 10.51
N ARG A 639 37.55 -3.65 10.72
CA ARG A 639 38.54 -3.48 9.68
C ARG A 639 39.68 -4.48 9.87
N ILE A 640 39.99 -5.21 8.81
CA ILE A 640 41.12 -6.12 8.75
C ILE A 640 42.22 -5.46 7.93
N GLY A 641 43.34 -5.16 8.58
CA GLY A 641 44.43 -4.40 7.95
C GLY A 641 44.01 -2.93 7.67
N LYS A 642 44.58 -2.37 6.58
CA LYS A 642 44.29 -0.99 6.15
C LYS A 642 43.19 -0.86 5.10
N ASP A 643 42.96 -1.91 4.36
CA ASP A 643 42.24 -1.85 3.08
C ASP A 643 40.90 -2.61 3.09
N PHE A 644 40.66 -3.47 4.09
CA PHE A 644 39.44 -4.26 4.15
C PHE A 644 38.56 -3.86 5.33
N GLU A 645 37.43 -3.20 5.04
CA GLU A 645 36.38 -2.85 6.00
C GLU A 645 35.13 -3.71 5.73
N TYR A 646 34.54 -4.28 6.77
CA TYR A 646 33.33 -5.07 6.65
C TYR A 646 32.30 -4.71 7.69
N ARG A 647 31.03 -4.86 7.33
CA ARG A 647 29.88 -4.59 8.17
C ARG A 647 28.93 -5.78 8.11
N VAL A 648 28.44 -6.22 9.25
CA VAL A 648 27.43 -7.25 9.38
C VAL A 648 26.29 -6.72 10.25
N GLY A 649 25.08 -6.68 9.70
CA GLY A 649 23.89 -6.21 10.40
C GLY A 649 22.86 -7.33 10.56
N MET A 650 22.15 -7.34 11.69
CA MET A 650 21.05 -8.24 11.97
C MET A 650 19.88 -7.45 12.58
N ASN A 651 18.68 -7.67 12.06
CA ASN A 651 17.43 -7.16 12.60
C ASN A 651 16.53 -8.32 13.00
N PHE A 652 15.98 -8.26 14.20
CA PHE A 652 14.96 -9.19 14.67
C PHE A 652 13.78 -8.40 15.24
N SER A 653 12.57 -8.85 14.97
CA SER A 653 11.37 -8.28 15.59
C SER A 653 10.32 -9.34 15.85
N PHE A 654 9.70 -9.27 17.01
CA PHE A 654 8.55 -10.07 17.38
C PHE A 654 7.39 -9.15 17.77
N ASN A 655 6.19 -9.38 17.22
CA ASN A 655 4.99 -8.64 17.52
C ASN A 655 3.83 -9.58 17.86
N ALA A 656 3.18 -9.37 18.99
CA ALA A 656 1.95 -10.03 19.38
C ALA A 656 0.78 -9.03 19.30
N ASN A 657 -0.13 -9.28 18.37
CA ASN A 657 -1.34 -8.49 18.15
C ASN A 657 -2.55 -9.17 18.82
N LYS A 658 -3.42 -8.37 19.43
CA LYS A 658 -4.67 -8.89 20.03
C LYS A 658 -5.77 -7.85 19.95
N VAL A 659 -6.95 -8.27 19.47
CA VAL A 659 -8.19 -7.50 19.61
C VAL A 659 -8.65 -7.60 21.07
N MET A 660 -8.72 -6.45 21.75
CA MET A 660 -9.06 -6.38 23.17
C MET A 660 -10.55 -6.21 23.39
N LYS A 661 -11.21 -5.48 22.48
CA LYS A 661 -12.65 -5.22 22.53
C LYS A 661 -13.21 -5.00 21.13
N PHE A 662 -14.36 -5.62 20.85
CA PHE A 662 -15.11 -5.42 19.61
C PHE A 662 -16.55 -5.91 19.80
N LYS A 663 -17.56 -5.06 19.62
CA LYS A 663 -19.02 -5.37 19.65
C LYS A 663 -19.53 -6.15 20.88
N GLY A 664 -18.79 -6.16 22.00
CA GLY A 664 -19.13 -6.94 23.20
C GLY A 664 -18.54 -8.35 23.21
N ASP A 665 -18.85 -9.11 24.26
CA ASP A 665 -18.28 -10.43 24.50
C ASP A 665 -18.70 -11.46 23.45
N LEU A 666 -17.77 -12.30 23.03
CA LEU A 666 -18.04 -13.48 22.20
C LEU A 666 -18.99 -14.42 22.94
N GLN A 667 -20.23 -14.48 22.51
CA GLN A 667 -21.19 -15.44 23.04
C GLN A 667 -20.94 -16.81 22.42
N LYS A 668 -20.51 -17.75 23.23
CA LYS A 668 -20.35 -19.16 22.89
C LYS A 668 -21.39 -19.93 23.65
N TYR A 669 -22.39 -20.52 22.97
CA TYR A 669 -23.43 -21.31 23.63
C TYR A 669 -23.92 -22.46 22.74
N TRP A 670 -24.47 -23.47 23.39
CA TRP A 670 -25.19 -24.55 22.71
C TRP A 670 -26.66 -24.15 22.53
N THR A 671 -27.21 -24.39 21.34
CA THR A 671 -28.65 -24.42 21.14
C THR A 671 -29.19 -25.80 21.47
N TYR A 672 -30.40 -25.84 21.98
CA TYR A 672 -31.06 -27.08 22.41
C TYR A 672 -32.39 -27.23 21.68
N ASP A 673 -32.79 -28.48 21.37
CA ASP A 673 -34.14 -28.76 20.86
C ASP A 673 -35.20 -28.68 21.97
N ALA A 674 -36.46 -28.92 21.59
CA ALA A 674 -37.57 -28.92 22.54
C ALA A 674 -37.49 -30.05 23.61
N GLN A 675 -36.62 -31.06 23.35
CA GLN A 675 -36.35 -32.18 24.22
C GLN A 675 -35.12 -31.97 25.10
N GLY A 676 -34.44 -30.82 24.95
CA GLY A 676 -33.25 -30.51 25.74
C GLY A 676 -31.93 -31.11 25.24
N ASN A 677 -31.90 -31.68 24.03
CA ASN A 677 -30.66 -32.18 23.41
C ASN A 677 -29.87 -31.05 22.76
N LYS A 678 -28.56 -31.15 22.82
CA LYS A 678 -27.64 -30.21 22.11
C LYS A 678 -27.79 -30.37 20.61
N VAL A 679 -28.22 -29.31 19.92
CA VAL A 679 -28.45 -29.32 18.47
C VAL A 679 -27.28 -28.69 17.72
N SER A 680 -26.87 -27.51 18.10
CA SER A 680 -25.74 -26.83 17.46
C SER A 680 -24.97 -25.96 18.46
N TYR A 681 -23.70 -25.77 18.19
CA TYR A 681 -22.86 -24.85 18.95
C TYR A 681 -22.79 -23.52 18.22
N VAL A 682 -23.44 -22.52 18.79
CA VAL A 682 -23.37 -21.16 18.26
C VAL A 682 -22.03 -20.56 18.68
N ASN A 683 -21.24 -20.26 17.70
CA ASN A 683 -20.03 -19.51 17.85
C ASN A 683 -20.27 -18.21 17.05
N ASN A 684 -20.32 -17.06 17.72
CA ASN A 684 -20.63 -15.77 17.08
C ASN A 684 -19.56 -15.30 16.08
N PHE A 685 -18.88 -16.23 15.43
CA PHE A 685 -18.04 -15.91 14.28
C PHE A 685 -18.86 -15.36 13.11
N SER A 686 -20.16 -15.64 13.03
CA SER A 686 -21.05 -15.09 12.01
C SER A 686 -21.30 -13.58 12.12
N ASP A 687 -21.11 -12.99 13.30
CA ASP A 687 -21.24 -11.56 13.53
C ASP A 687 -19.91 -10.80 13.40
N VAL A 688 -18.84 -11.50 13.03
CA VAL A 688 -17.52 -10.91 12.88
C VAL A 688 -17.38 -10.44 11.44
N SER A 689 -17.46 -9.14 11.22
CA SER A 689 -17.25 -8.56 9.90
C SER A 689 -15.84 -8.86 9.40
N GLU A 690 -15.72 -9.16 8.11
CA GLU A 690 -14.43 -9.25 7.44
C GLU A 690 -13.66 -7.94 7.65
N SER A 691 -12.48 -8.03 8.22
CA SER A 691 -11.55 -6.92 8.16
C SER A 691 -11.11 -6.74 6.72
N GLY A 692 -10.88 -5.51 6.26
CA GLY A 692 -10.33 -5.24 4.92
C GLY A 692 -8.95 -5.88 4.65
N PHE A 693 -8.48 -6.73 5.54
CA PHE A 693 -7.25 -7.52 5.50
C PHE A 693 -7.48 -9.01 5.21
N GLY A 694 -8.67 -9.40 4.79
CA GLY A 694 -9.00 -10.78 4.43
C GLY A 694 -9.16 -11.74 5.62
N GLY A 695 -9.36 -11.22 6.84
CA GLY A 695 -9.57 -12.01 8.04
C GLY A 695 -10.66 -11.42 8.94
N TYR A 696 -11.07 -12.16 9.96
CA TYR A 696 -12.13 -11.76 10.88
C TYR A 696 -11.62 -10.91 12.04
N ILE A 697 -12.47 -9.99 12.53
CA ILE A 697 -12.23 -9.24 13.76
C ILE A 697 -12.92 -10.01 14.90
N CYS A 698 -12.12 -10.53 15.84
CA CYS A 698 -12.63 -11.36 16.94
C CYS A 698 -11.92 -10.99 18.24
N GLU A 699 -12.69 -10.73 19.31
CA GLU A 699 -12.12 -10.47 20.64
C GLU A 699 -11.25 -11.62 21.14
N GLY A 700 -10.12 -11.27 21.72
CA GLY A 700 -9.16 -12.22 22.23
C GLY A 700 -8.24 -12.85 21.19
N ARG A 701 -8.46 -12.59 19.89
CA ARG A 701 -7.71 -13.13 18.76
C ARG A 701 -6.84 -12.05 18.10
N GLN A 702 -5.97 -12.51 17.20
CA GLN A 702 -5.16 -11.62 16.39
C GLN A 702 -6.01 -10.98 15.30
N LEU A 703 -5.80 -9.70 15.02
CA LEU A 703 -6.47 -9.00 13.93
C LEU A 703 -6.03 -9.58 12.58
N GLY A 704 -6.99 -10.00 11.75
CA GLY A 704 -6.73 -10.61 10.45
C GLY A 704 -6.42 -12.12 10.53
N GLU A 705 -6.66 -12.76 11.66
CA GLU A 705 -6.56 -14.23 11.77
C GLU A 705 -7.62 -14.89 10.89
N THR A 706 -7.21 -15.81 10.02
CA THR A 706 -8.12 -16.58 9.16
C THR A 706 -8.63 -17.79 9.92
N TYR A 707 -9.94 -17.94 10.03
CA TYR A 707 -10.55 -19.16 10.56
C TYR A 707 -10.75 -20.17 9.44
N MET A 708 -10.17 -21.37 9.63
CA MET A 708 -10.27 -22.47 8.67
C MET A 708 -10.64 -23.77 9.41
N TYR A 709 -11.41 -24.63 8.74
CA TYR A 709 -11.61 -25.98 9.21
C TYR A 709 -10.30 -26.78 9.09
N LYS A 710 -10.01 -27.63 10.07
CA LYS A 710 -8.91 -28.57 9.95
C LYS A 710 -9.24 -29.57 8.85
N VAL A 711 -8.28 -29.81 7.96
CA VAL A 711 -8.39 -30.92 7.00
C VAL A 711 -8.47 -32.22 7.79
N TYR A 712 -9.56 -32.95 7.57
CA TYR A 712 -9.68 -34.31 8.13
C TYR A 712 -8.68 -35.23 7.43
N ARG A 713 -7.80 -35.85 8.21
CA ARG A 713 -6.77 -36.77 7.70
C ARG A 713 -7.01 -38.21 8.20
N GLY A 714 -8.22 -38.58 8.59
CA GLY A 714 -8.56 -39.92 9.06
C GLY A 714 -9.06 -40.80 7.90
N SER A 715 -8.71 -42.07 7.92
CA SER A 715 -9.34 -43.13 7.14
C SER A 715 -10.62 -43.52 7.86
N GLY A 716 -11.75 -42.87 7.69
CA GLY A 716 -12.78 -43.25 8.57
C GLY A 716 -14.22 -43.09 8.14
N GLU A 717 -14.99 -44.06 8.56
CA GLU A 717 -16.43 -43.99 8.64
C GLU A 717 -16.88 -42.70 9.33
N GLY A 718 -17.56 -41.83 8.60
CA GLY A 718 -18.06 -40.55 9.10
C GLY A 718 -17.72 -39.32 8.26
N TYR A 719 -16.96 -39.42 7.17
CA TYR A 719 -16.82 -38.37 6.21
C TYR A 719 -18.08 -38.30 5.33
N THR A 720 -19.03 -37.48 5.68
CA THR A 720 -20.12 -37.05 4.80
C THR A 720 -19.64 -35.83 4.10
N GLY A 721 -19.00 -35.96 2.95
CA GLY A 721 -18.35 -34.90 2.19
C GLY A 721 -19.09 -33.57 2.24
N GLY A 722 -18.37 -32.52 2.66
CA GLY A 722 -18.79 -31.15 2.63
C GLY A 722 -17.79 -30.34 1.86
#